data_5fe59d186c3ceae5a552573271552ec0
#
_entry.id   5fe59d186c3ceae5a552573271552ec0
#
_cell.length_a   1.000
_cell.length_b   1.000
_cell.length_c   1.000
_cell.angle_alpha   90.00
_cell.angle_beta   90.00
_cell.angle_gamma   90.00
#
_symmetry.space_group_name_H-M   'P 1'
#
loop_
_entity.id
_entity.type
_entity.pdbx_description
1 polymer ?
#
loop_
_entity_poly.entity_id
_entity_poly.type
_entity_poly.pdbx_seq_one_letter_code
_entity_poly.pdbx_strand_id
1 'polypeptide(L)'
;MKSRLLALTLFCLLPLIAYSFPGDSESHWIAPHEGTQKIGSTPCPIFRSSFTLDSEPVSGSVKVVGLGHYELFLNGERPGPALINQPWSEYSKTIYYQEFDISKLLKKGENVWGVLLGNSFWRVEKPTDTMRYVKTDAMPDFSEGHPYLIWLEARIMTGDGKEKVITSDGSWKWHDGPLTSSNLYGGEDFDARLALAGWTMPGFDDKSWQSAKVVPAPKGSLRAYSAPPITAHEVFKPVKIVSPGPGEYTYIFPQNCSALLRFTVEGAPGKRIRFKPSEYVDSTGRVKFTYTWGTGKEIWHDYTPGRPGKEYHQILFCYVGCQYVGVTGAVPEGYANPSKLPVIKSLELVHTRADCPVAGTFSCSSDMQNRAHSLIDWSIRSNMSYVATDCPHREKNGWQEQNWHMARAISYGYNVQSWYNKIERDIRDTQLPDGHVPTNCPNYLVGIPPHGYWNEAAEWGISSVLVPWHLYEWYGDRKALDSSYESMKRYVDYLSLSAKDGIINSNLGDWYDYGHGKGDGPSQWTPTTLTATAMWAMGATTVLHAAELLGQTADAFIYDRLQARIREDFQRRFYDPVRKSVLNHGSCQAANSVALCAGLIPEEDRKAVLQAVVEDLKRHDYQQTVGEVMQVFLIRALAEGGRSDVLHKIYSRENQGSYGYMVRQGLTTLPESWDAKPGTGNSMNHFMLGHLMEWHYAYVAGIRQQPGSTGWRKVLIAPEPGPMDSASASFESPAGKFTVQWKQHKKNFEMSVSIPQGVEALAVMPNGEKHALNAGSTTLKAVMR
;
A
#
# COMPACT_ATOMS: atom_id res chain seq x y z
N MET A 1 65.88 25.03 -27.70
CA MET A 1 64.98 26.12 -27.31
C MET A 1 63.71 25.55 -26.72
N LYS A 2 63.53 25.70 -25.40
CA LYS A 2 62.43 25.19 -24.63
C LYS A 2 61.36 26.29 -24.54
N SER A 3 60.13 26.02 -24.98
CA SER A 3 58.99 26.88 -24.65
C SER A 3 58.03 26.12 -23.74
N ARG A 4 57.87 26.64 -22.53
CA ARG A 4 56.95 26.16 -21.50
C ARG A 4 55.57 26.73 -21.83
N LEU A 5 54.57 25.85 -21.97
CA LEU A 5 53.14 26.21 -21.90
C LEU A 5 52.74 26.23 -20.44
N LEU A 6 52.30 27.36 -19.93
CA LEU A 6 51.64 27.53 -18.64
C LEU A 6 50.14 27.28 -18.87
N ALA A 7 49.61 26.20 -18.26
CA ALA A 7 48.18 25.97 -18.18
C ALA A 7 47.64 26.70 -16.94
N LEU A 8 46.86 27.77 -17.16
CA LEU A 8 46.10 28.45 -16.13
C LEU A 8 44.80 27.61 -15.85
N THR A 9 44.78 26.94 -14.71
CA THR A 9 43.56 26.30 -14.21
C THR A 9 42.73 27.35 -13.47
N LEU A 10 41.66 27.82 -14.11
CA LEU A 10 40.69 28.70 -13.50
C LEU A 10 39.78 27.84 -12.60
N PHE A 11 39.98 27.91 -11.29
CA PHE A 11 39.03 27.39 -10.31
C PHE A 11 37.85 28.36 -10.25
N CYS A 12 36.74 28.00 -10.89
CA CYS A 12 35.44 28.63 -10.62
C CYS A 12 34.96 28.16 -9.24
N LEU A 13 35.17 28.97 -8.23
CA LEU A 13 34.45 28.91 -6.97
C LEU A 13 32.99 29.30 -7.26
N LEU A 14 32.15 28.33 -7.55
CA LEU A 14 30.70 28.51 -7.42
C LEU A 14 30.39 28.59 -5.90
N PRO A 15 29.72 29.66 -5.44
CA PRO A 15 29.25 29.68 -4.07
C PRO A 15 28.26 28.50 -3.88
N LEU A 16 28.55 27.61 -2.95
CA LEU A 16 27.56 26.73 -2.36
C LEU A 16 26.43 27.65 -1.83
N ILE A 17 25.36 27.76 -2.60
CA ILE A 17 24.11 28.31 -2.10
C ILE A 17 23.60 27.24 -1.12
N ALA A 18 23.95 27.42 0.14
CA ALA A 18 23.23 26.78 1.22
C ALA A 18 21.79 27.25 1.06
N TYR A 19 20.91 26.35 0.63
CA TYR A 19 19.48 26.54 0.77
C TYR A 19 19.19 26.61 2.27
N SER A 20 19.18 27.85 2.80
CA SER A 20 18.59 28.10 4.10
C SER A 20 17.11 27.78 4.00
N PHE A 21 16.67 26.81 4.78
CA PHE A 21 15.24 26.56 4.98
C PHE A 21 14.56 27.83 5.46
N PRO A 22 13.32 28.11 5.03
CA PRO A 22 12.60 29.27 5.54
C PRO A 22 12.21 29.02 6.99
N GLY A 23 12.89 29.73 7.90
CA GLY A 23 12.67 29.75 9.33
C GLY A 23 13.88 29.16 10.08
N ASP A 24 14.56 30.03 10.84
CA ASP A 24 15.54 29.63 11.86
C ASP A 24 14.78 28.90 12.99
N SER A 25 14.43 27.63 12.80
CA SER A 25 13.86 26.79 13.84
C SER A 25 15.02 26.31 14.70
N GLU A 26 15.03 26.69 15.97
CA GLU A 26 15.96 26.17 16.98
C GLU A 26 15.64 24.72 17.36
N SER A 27 14.77 24.01 16.62
CA SER A 27 14.39 22.64 16.90
C SER A 27 15.53 21.67 16.62
N HIS A 28 15.84 20.89 17.63
CA HIS A 28 16.89 19.86 17.57
C HIS A 28 16.32 18.47 17.52
N TRP A 29 17.05 17.55 16.92
CA TRP A 29 16.80 16.13 17.09
C TRP A 29 17.24 15.71 18.48
N ILE A 30 16.37 15.05 19.22
CA ILE A 30 16.63 14.58 20.57
C ILE A 30 16.43 13.07 20.67
N ALA A 31 17.19 12.44 21.53
CA ALA A 31 17.19 11.01 21.82
C ALA A 31 17.27 10.75 23.34
N PRO A 32 16.94 9.54 23.81
CA PRO A 32 17.19 9.17 25.21
C PRO A 32 18.67 9.17 25.56
N HIS A 33 19.51 8.69 24.66
CA HIS A 33 20.96 8.53 24.88
C HIS A 33 21.75 9.03 23.66
N GLU A 34 23.02 9.35 23.89
CA GLU A 34 24.01 9.51 22.84
C GLU A 34 24.46 8.11 22.37
N GLY A 35 24.57 7.92 21.03
CA GLY A 35 25.05 6.66 20.44
C GLY A 35 23.98 5.57 20.26
N THR A 36 24.43 4.41 19.84
CA THR A 36 23.60 3.25 19.51
C THR A 36 23.00 2.61 20.75
N GLN A 37 21.73 2.24 20.67
CA GLN A 37 21.10 1.37 21.65
C GLN A 37 20.88 -0.01 21.05
N LYS A 38 21.30 -1.05 21.76
CA LYS A 38 20.97 -2.42 21.37
C LYS A 38 19.44 -2.58 21.35
N ILE A 39 18.90 -2.96 20.20
CA ILE A 39 17.47 -3.12 20.02
C ILE A 39 16.96 -4.28 20.88
N GLY A 40 15.83 -4.10 21.57
CA GLY A 40 15.21 -5.12 22.43
C GLY A 40 15.82 -5.22 23.85
N SER A 41 16.75 -4.36 24.20
CA SER A 41 17.37 -4.36 25.55
C SER A 41 16.72 -3.41 26.55
N THR A 42 15.90 -2.48 26.08
CA THR A 42 15.24 -1.44 26.90
C THR A 42 13.80 -1.23 26.50
N PRO A 43 12.93 -0.86 27.45
CA PRO A 43 11.57 -0.42 27.13
C PRO A 43 11.56 0.76 26.16
N CYS A 44 10.43 0.91 25.44
CA CYS A 44 10.19 2.06 24.59
C CYS A 44 10.10 3.33 25.43
N PRO A 45 10.80 4.41 25.05
CA PRO A 45 10.88 5.61 25.87
C PRO A 45 9.62 6.45 25.80
N ILE A 46 9.33 7.14 26.91
CA ILE A 46 8.40 8.25 26.96
C ILE A 46 9.18 9.54 27.19
N PHE A 47 8.76 10.60 26.51
CA PHE A 47 9.36 11.92 26.60
C PHE A 47 8.33 12.93 27.11
N ARG A 48 8.80 13.93 27.85
CA ARG A 48 7.98 14.99 28.42
C ARG A 48 8.69 16.34 28.35
N SER A 49 7.92 17.39 28.06
CA SER A 49 8.35 18.76 28.19
C SER A 49 7.18 19.64 28.61
N SER A 50 7.40 20.64 29.46
CA SER A 50 6.38 21.62 29.85
C SER A 50 6.75 23.01 29.37
N PHE A 51 5.72 23.80 29.04
CA PHE A 51 5.84 25.20 28.67
C PHE A 51 4.66 26.02 29.24
N THR A 52 4.86 27.31 29.41
CA THR A 52 3.80 28.20 29.97
C THR A 52 3.34 29.20 28.94
N LEU A 53 2.03 29.40 28.80
CA LEU A 53 1.42 30.50 28.05
C LEU A 53 0.90 31.58 29.04
N ASP A 54 1.44 32.79 28.90
CA ASP A 54 1.05 33.92 29.79
C ASP A 54 -0.33 34.51 29.44
N SER A 55 -0.74 34.32 28.17
CA SER A 55 -2.02 34.78 27.60
C SER A 55 -2.83 33.59 27.07
N GLU A 56 -4.17 33.82 26.90
CA GLU A 56 -5.03 32.82 26.25
C GLU A 56 -4.52 32.47 24.85
N PRO A 57 -4.43 31.18 24.50
CA PRO A 57 -4.09 30.77 23.12
C PRO A 57 -5.23 31.05 22.16
N VAL A 58 -4.93 31.52 20.96
CA VAL A 58 -5.88 31.79 19.86
C VAL A 58 -5.83 30.67 18.82
N SER A 59 -4.62 30.23 18.45
CA SER A 59 -4.38 29.13 17.53
C SER A 59 -3.03 28.51 17.77
N GLY A 60 -2.86 27.28 17.31
CA GLY A 60 -1.57 26.62 17.39
C GLY A 60 -1.49 25.42 16.44
N SER A 61 -0.31 25.21 15.86
CA SER A 61 0.01 23.98 15.12
C SER A 61 1.30 23.36 15.65
N VAL A 62 1.45 22.07 15.45
CA VAL A 62 2.68 21.34 15.77
C VAL A 62 3.10 20.49 14.60
N LYS A 63 4.37 20.61 14.22
CA LYS A 63 5.06 19.68 13.31
C LYS A 63 5.87 18.72 14.14
N VAL A 64 5.75 17.42 13.87
CA VAL A 64 6.40 16.39 14.67
C VAL A 64 6.90 15.25 13.82
N VAL A 65 8.05 14.73 14.21
CA VAL A 65 8.64 13.46 13.75
C VAL A 65 8.97 12.64 14.98
N GLY A 66 8.58 11.36 14.98
CA GLY A 66 8.98 10.40 16.01
C GLY A 66 9.49 9.11 15.35
N LEU A 67 10.79 8.97 15.20
CA LEU A 67 11.41 7.78 14.62
C LEU A 67 11.70 6.73 15.72
N GLY A 68 11.14 5.50 15.73
CA GLY A 68 10.22 4.77 14.78
C GLY A 68 8.77 5.19 14.65
N HIS A 69 7.82 4.64 15.45
CA HIS A 69 6.45 5.13 15.56
C HIS A 69 6.30 6.01 16.81
N TYR A 70 5.24 6.83 16.85
CA TYR A 70 5.00 7.66 18.03
C TYR A 70 3.52 7.85 18.35
N GLU A 71 3.24 8.08 19.64
CA GLU A 71 2.02 8.69 20.15
C GLU A 71 2.35 10.06 20.71
N LEU A 72 1.64 11.09 20.24
CA LEU A 72 1.79 12.47 20.70
C LEU A 72 0.60 12.86 21.59
N PHE A 73 0.91 13.52 22.70
CA PHE A 73 -0.08 14.08 23.63
C PHE A 73 0.23 15.55 23.93
N LEU A 74 -0.81 16.35 24.01
CA LEU A 74 -0.77 17.68 24.59
C LEU A 74 -1.81 17.75 25.71
N ASN A 75 -1.38 18.02 26.94
CA ASN A 75 -2.24 18.06 28.13
C ASN A 75 -3.08 16.78 28.31
N GLY A 76 -2.54 15.63 28.00
CA GLY A 76 -3.18 14.32 28.12
C GLY A 76 -4.02 13.88 26.94
N GLU A 77 -4.20 14.71 25.93
CA GLU A 77 -5.05 14.44 24.77
C GLU A 77 -4.23 14.32 23.48
N ARG A 78 -4.66 13.44 22.56
CA ARG A 78 -4.07 13.32 21.22
C ARG A 78 -4.54 14.46 20.31
N PRO A 79 -3.67 15.04 19.47
CA PRO A 79 -4.04 16.15 18.59
C PRO A 79 -4.90 15.73 17.38
N GLY A 80 -5.19 14.46 17.19
CA GLY A 80 -6.01 14.00 16.07
C GLY A 80 -6.30 12.50 16.11
N PRO A 81 -7.05 11.99 15.12
CA PRO A 81 -7.46 10.59 15.05
C PRO A 81 -6.38 9.64 14.47
N ALA A 82 -5.25 10.19 14.02
CA ALA A 82 -4.19 9.40 13.39
C ALA A 82 -3.62 8.36 14.35
N LEU A 83 -3.43 7.15 13.84
CA LEU A 83 -2.84 6.01 14.52
C LEU A 83 -1.54 5.61 13.84
N ILE A 84 -0.69 4.87 14.56
CA ILE A 84 0.56 4.34 13.99
C ILE A 84 1.37 5.47 13.34
N ASN A 85 1.47 6.61 14.03
CA ASN A 85 2.11 7.80 13.48
C ASN A 85 3.58 7.56 13.12
N GLN A 86 4.11 8.34 12.23
CA GLN A 86 5.36 8.31 11.51
C GLN A 86 5.27 7.51 10.22
N PRO A 87 5.01 8.19 9.09
CA PRO A 87 4.99 7.56 7.77
C PRO A 87 6.33 6.93 7.40
N TRP A 88 6.26 5.76 6.77
CA TRP A 88 7.44 5.07 6.24
C TRP A 88 7.95 5.78 4.99
N SER A 89 9.28 5.83 4.83
CA SER A 89 9.94 6.47 3.70
C SER A 89 11.34 5.90 3.50
N GLU A 90 11.99 6.27 2.41
CA GLU A 90 13.43 6.09 2.28
C GLU A 90 14.12 7.13 3.19
N TYR A 91 14.38 6.74 4.44
CA TYR A 91 14.83 7.65 5.52
C TYR A 91 16.18 8.34 5.23
N SER A 92 16.97 7.81 4.32
CA SER A 92 18.21 8.46 3.88
C SER A 92 17.97 9.64 2.93
N LYS A 93 16.75 9.79 2.39
CA LYS A 93 16.34 10.81 1.43
C LYS A 93 15.24 11.72 1.98
N THR A 94 14.18 11.13 2.50
CA THR A 94 12.99 11.84 2.98
C THR A 94 12.59 11.37 4.37
N ILE A 95 12.32 12.32 5.26
CA ILE A 95 11.70 12.09 6.56
C ILE A 95 10.43 12.93 6.60
N TYR A 96 9.29 12.27 6.71
CA TYR A 96 8.02 12.98 6.78
C TYR A 96 7.76 13.49 8.19
N TYR A 97 7.44 14.78 8.32
CA TYR A 97 6.80 15.30 9.52
C TYR A 97 5.28 15.32 9.32
N GLN A 98 4.55 15.05 10.39
CA GLN A 98 3.11 15.25 10.44
C GLN A 98 2.81 16.60 11.11
N GLU A 99 1.77 17.28 10.65
CA GLU A 99 1.32 18.56 11.22
C GLU A 99 -0.09 18.42 11.78
N PHE A 100 -0.29 18.91 13.01
CA PHE A 100 -1.57 18.84 13.70
C PHE A 100 -1.99 20.22 14.19
N ASP A 101 -3.28 20.51 14.07
CA ASP A 101 -3.91 21.64 14.77
C ASP A 101 -4.08 21.29 16.25
N ILE A 102 -3.47 22.09 17.11
CA ILE A 102 -3.50 21.93 18.57
C ILE A 102 -4.28 23.01 19.28
N SER A 103 -4.94 23.91 18.55
CA SER A 103 -5.61 25.10 19.08
C SER A 103 -6.57 24.79 20.23
N LYS A 104 -7.33 23.67 20.13
CA LYS A 104 -8.31 23.25 21.13
C LYS A 104 -7.72 22.58 22.38
N LEU A 105 -6.46 22.15 22.31
CA LEU A 105 -5.76 21.44 23.39
C LEU A 105 -4.93 22.38 24.26
N LEU A 106 -4.61 23.56 23.75
CA LEU A 106 -3.82 24.58 24.44
C LEU A 106 -4.64 25.24 25.56
N LYS A 107 -3.91 25.64 26.64
CA LYS A 107 -4.50 26.32 27.78
C LYS A 107 -3.59 27.48 28.20
N LYS A 108 -4.16 28.55 28.76
CA LYS A 108 -3.36 29.53 29.49
C LYS A 108 -2.72 28.86 30.71
N GLY A 109 -1.50 29.23 31.04
CA GLY A 109 -0.72 28.61 32.10
C GLY A 109 0.13 27.47 31.58
N GLU A 110 0.39 26.48 32.43
CA GLU A 110 1.23 25.33 32.09
C GLU A 110 0.56 24.40 31.06
N ASN A 111 1.32 24.02 30.02
CA ASN A 111 0.98 23.04 29.01
C ASN A 111 2.10 21.99 28.95
N VAL A 112 1.75 20.74 28.57
CA VAL A 112 2.67 19.62 28.63
C VAL A 112 2.61 18.79 27.36
N TRP A 113 3.74 18.64 26.73
CA TRP A 113 3.98 17.63 25.72
C TRP A 113 4.31 16.27 26.34
N GLY A 114 3.68 15.21 25.83
CA GLY A 114 4.05 13.84 26.08
C GLY A 114 4.23 13.09 24.76
N VAL A 115 5.32 12.35 24.61
CA VAL A 115 5.57 11.52 23.42
C VAL A 115 5.98 10.12 23.87
N LEU A 116 5.28 9.10 23.38
CA LEU A 116 5.69 7.70 23.54
C LEU A 116 6.20 7.22 22.18
N LEU A 117 7.37 6.57 22.14
CA LEU A 117 7.94 6.01 20.90
C LEU A 117 7.82 4.49 20.88
N GLY A 118 7.72 3.93 19.69
CA GLY A 118 7.78 2.51 19.41
C GLY A 118 8.66 2.21 18.19
N ASN A 119 8.86 0.95 17.90
CA ASN A 119 9.66 0.54 16.75
C ASN A 119 8.83 0.52 15.45
N SER A 120 9.49 0.85 14.33
CA SER A 120 8.97 0.75 12.96
C SER A 120 10.07 0.24 12.04
N PHE A 121 9.96 0.47 10.72
CA PHE A 121 11.08 0.22 9.79
C PHE A 121 12.33 1.05 10.09
N TRP A 122 12.21 2.18 10.77
CA TRP A 122 13.37 2.93 11.28
C TRP A 122 14.21 2.13 12.27
N ARG A 123 13.56 1.32 13.11
CA ARG A 123 14.19 0.58 14.20
C ARG A 123 13.52 -0.77 14.33
N VAL A 124 13.94 -1.75 13.51
CA VAL A 124 13.44 -3.14 13.63
C VAL A 124 14.40 -3.95 14.50
N GLU A 125 13.83 -4.63 15.45
CA GLU A 125 14.55 -5.59 16.28
C GLU A 125 15.05 -6.74 15.40
N LYS A 126 16.37 -7.01 15.41
CA LYS A 126 16.98 -8.18 14.76
C LYS A 126 16.83 -9.41 15.65
N PRO A 127 16.02 -10.38 15.32
CA PRO A 127 15.94 -11.61 16.12
C PRO A 127 16.97 -12.65 15.76
N THR A 128 17.45 -12.70 14.50
CA THR A 128 18.42 -13.71 14.02
C THR A 128 19.20 -13.22 12.81
N ASP A 129 20.28 -13.93 12.43
CA ASP A 129 21.11 -13.67 11.24
C ASP A 129 20.36 -13.87 9.90
N THR A 130 19.12 -14.34 9.94
CA THR A 130 18.30 -14.63 8.77
C THR A 130 17.29 -13.54 8.41
N MET A 131 17.31 -12.40 9.09
CA MET A 131 16.37 -11.30 8.77
C MET A 131 16.56 -10.72 7.39
N ARG A 132 15.44 -10.60 6.66
CA ARG A 132 15.38 -9.96 5.35
C ARG A 132 15.16 -8.45 5.41
N TYR A 133 14.79 -7.87 6.57
CA TYR A 133 14.28 -6.52 6.67
C TYR A 133 15.11 -5.66 7.58
N VAL A 134 15.38 -4.48 7.12
CA VAL A 134 15.97 -3.30 7.74
C VAL A 134 17.46 -3.12 7.54
N LYS A 135 17.75 -2.39 6.48
CA LYS A 135 18.92 -1.55 6.42
C LYS A 135 18.45 -0.13 6.13
N THR A 136 18.80 0.80 6.98
CA THR A 136 18.80 2.19 6.58
C THR A 136 20.20 2.76 6.81
N ASP A 137 20.76 3.39 5.81
CA ASP A 137 22.03 4.11 5.87
C ASP A 137 21.84 5.57 6.28
N ALA A 138 20.65 5.89 6.76
CA ALA A 138 20.29 7.24 7.20
C ALA A 138 21.15 7.73 8.37
N MET A 139 21.67 6.83 9.19
CA MET A 139 22.62 7.12 10.26
C MET A 139 23.70 6.02 10.34
N PRO A 140 24.77 6.09 9.53
CA PRO A 140 25.76 5.02 9.40
C PRO A 140 26.55 4.71 10.68
N ASP A 141 26.63 5.65 11.62
CA ASP A 141 27.34 5.49 12.88
C ASP A 141 26.57 4.65 13.92
N PHE A 142 25.37 4.21 13.58
CA PHE A 142 24.50 3.43 14.47
C PHE A 142 24.34 1.98 13.95
N SER A 143 25.44 1.27 13.81
CA SER A 143 25.50 -0.08 13.24
C SER A 143 24.72 -1.14 14.02
N GLU A 144 24.47 -0.94 15.32
CA GLU A 144 23.73 -1.86 16.18
C GLU A 144 22.22 -1.56 16.27
N GLY A 145 21.77 -0.48 15.62
CA GLY A 145 20.38 -0.03 15.55
C GLY A 145 20.25 1.47 15.70
N HIS A 146 19.34 2.05 14.95
CA HIS A 146 19.08 3.48 15.03
C HIS A 146 18.50 3.87 16.39
N PRO A 147 18.80 5.08 16.91
CA PRO A 147 18.22 5.56 18.15
C PRO A 147 16.74 5.90 17.94
N TYR A 148 15.98 5.95 19.04
CA TYR A 148 14.70 6.64 19.06
C TYR A 148 14.94 8.13 18.93
N LEU A 149 14.25 8.80 17.99
CA LEU A 149 14.43 10.22 17.72
C LEU A 149 13.11 10.96 17.76
N ILE A 150 13.15 12.17 18.32
CA ILE A 150 12.07 13.16 18.21
C ILE A 150 12.62 14.43 17.59
N TRP A 151 11.83 15.03 16.72
CA TRP A 151 11.93 16.41 16.28
C TRP A 151 10.55 17.03 16.35
N LEU A 152 10.41 18.17 17.04
CA LEU A 152 9.14 18.84 17.22
C LEU A 152 9.32 20.36 17.13
N GLU A 153 8.41 21.03 16.39
CA GLU A 153 8.25 22.48 16.35
C GLU A 153 6.76 22.81 16.46
N ALA A 154 6.37 23.55 17.49
CA ALA A 154 5.02 24.05 17.60
C ALA A 154 5.02 25.58 17.56
N ARG A 155 4.06 26.16 16.84
CA ARG A 155 3.81 27.61 16.73
C ARG A 155 2.46 27.93 17.30
N ILE A 156 2.43 28.84 18.26
CA ILE A 156 1.24 29.17 19.04
C ILE A 156 1.04 30.67 19.03
N MET A 157 -0.10 31.11 18.53
CA MET A 157 -0.52 32.52 18.59
C MET A 157 -1.34 32.74 19.87
N THR A 158 -0.96 33.75 20.65
CA THR A 158 -1.64 34.12 21.88
C THR A 158 -2.49 35.38 21.72
N GLY A 159 -3.45 35.60 22.63
CA GLY A 159 -4.44 36.70 22.54
C GLY A 159 -3.84 38.11 22.67
N ASP A 160 -2.60 38.23 23.14
CA ASP A 160 -1.83 39.48 23.10
C ASP A 160 -1.10 39.74 21.78
N GLY A 161 -1.36 38.91 20.75
CA GLY A 161 -0.80 39.04 19.42
C GLY A 161 0.63 38.53 19.26
N LYS A 162 1.17 37.82 20.24
CA LYS A 162 2.52 37.23 20.16
C LYS A 162 2.50 35.81 19.65
N GLU A 163 3.49 35.46 18.86
CA GLU A 163 3.80 34.07 18.51
C GLU A 163 4.77 33.49 19.54
N LYS A 164 4.47 32.31 20.04
CA LYS A 164 5.38 31.50 20.85
C LYS A 164 5.75 30.25 20.08
N VAL A 165 7.05 30.02 19.91
CA VAL A 165 7.60 28.83 19.28
C VAL A 165 8.11 27.90 20.40
N ILE A 166 7.71 26.64 20.33
CA ILE A 166 8.15 25.57 21.24
C ILE A 166 8.88 24.53 20.39
N THR A 167 10.05 24.13 20.81
CA THR A 167 10.93 23.23 20.06
C THR A 167 11.36 22.03 20.91
N SER A 168 11.75 20.95 20.26
CA SER A 168 12.48 19.89 20.91
C SER A 168 13.93 20.30 21.12
N ASP A 169 14.43 20.13 22.35
CA ASP A 169 15.79 20.46 22.77
C ASP A 169 16.24 19.61 23.96
N GLY A 170 17.45 19.88 24.50
CA GLY A 170 18.02 19.16 25.64
C GLY A 170 17.31 19.38 26.98
N SER A 171 16.32 20.28 27.06
CA SER A 171 15.50 20.50 28.27
C SER A 171 14.40 19.44 28.41
N TRP A 172 14.06 18.74 27.34
CA TRP A 172 13.10 17.65 27.40
C TRP A 172 13.61 16.54 28.31
N LYS A 173 12.69 15.87 28.95
CA LYS A 173 12.99 14.74 29.83
C LYS A 173 12.44 13.45 29.26
N TRP A 174 13.06 12.35 29.62
CA TRP A 174 12.63 11.02 29.20
C TRP A 174 12.70 10.00 30.35
N HIS A 175 11.92 8.94 30.20
CA HIS A 175 11.86 7.79 31.11
C HIS A 175 11.51 6.53 30.33
N ASP A 176 11.82 5.34 30.86
CA ASP A 176 11.32 4.09 30.30
C ASP A 176 9.79 4.05 30.38
N GLY A 177 9.13 3.67 29.27
CA GLY A 177 7.69 3.59 29.18
C GLY A 177 7.13 2.21 29.56
N PRO A 178 5.81 2.09 29.63
CA PRO A 178 5.13 0.82 29.90
C PRO A 178 5.14 -0.15 28.69
N LEU A 179 5.49 0.31 27.49
CA LEU A 179 5.68 -0.50 26.30
C LEU A 179 7.06 -1.14 26.37
N THR A 180 7.13 -2.37 26.88
CA THR A 180 8.40 -3.06 27.18
C THR A 180 9.04 -3.69 25.95
N SER A 181 8.25 -3.92 24.89
CA SER A 181 8.70 -4.34 23.56
C SER A 181 7.75 -3.82 22.51
N SER A 182 8.29 -3.38 21.37
CA SER A 182 7.52 -2.99 20.18
C SER A 182 8.24 -3.52 18.95
N ASN A 183 7.54 -4.28 18.12
CA ASN A 183 8.10 -4.85 16.91
C ASN A 183 7.04 -4.87 15.83
N LEU A 184 7.36 -4.27 14.67
CA LEU A 184 6.42 -4.19 13.55
C LEU A 184 5.92 -5.57 13.08
N TYR A 185 6.74 -6.61 13.27
CA TYR A 185 6.45 -7.99 12.86
C TYR A 185 6.12 -8.91 14.04
N GLY A 186 6.71 -8.66 15.22
CA GLY A 186 6.61 -9.55 16.37
C GLY A 186 5.54 -9.17 17.39
N GLY A 187 4.89 -8.01 17.22
CA GLY A 187 3.86 -7.53 18.15
C GLY A 187 4.40 -6.61 19.24
N GLU A 188 3.61 -6.41 20.30
CA GLU A 188 3.90 -5.48 21.39
C GLU A 188 3.71 -6.17 22.74
N ASP A 189 4.58 -5.84 23.68
CA ASP A 189 4.47 -6.25 25.07
C ASP A 189 4.28 -5.00 25.95
N PHE A 190 3.13 -4.91 26.63
CA PHE A 190 2.76 -3.76 27.46
C PHE A 190 2.58 -4.20 28.92
N ASP A 191 3.31 -3.56 29.83
CA ASP A 191 3.17 -3.80 31.26
C ASP A 191 2.51 -2.59 31.94
N ALA A 192 1.22 -2.71 32.24
CA ALA A 192 0.47 -1.62 32.85
C ALA A 192 0.92 -1.26 34.27
N ARG A 193 1.74 -2.11 34.93
CA ARG A 193 2.36 -1.80 36.23
C ARG A 193 3.41 -0.69 36.13
N LEU A 194 3.99 -0.51 34.92
CA LEU A 194 5.00 0.51 34.64
C LEU A 194 4.38 1.82 34.13
N ALA A 195 3.06 1.85 33.93
CA ALA A 195 2.38 3.03 33.45
C ALA A 195 2.38 4.14 34.53
N LEU A 196 2.92 5.28 34.18
CA LEU A 196 3.02 6.45 35.06
C LEU A 196 1.75 7.31 34.87
N ALA A 197 0.83 7.23 35.87
CA ALA A 197 -0.43 7.96 35.81
C ALA A 197 -0.19 9.48 35.74
N GLY A 198 -0.82 10.16 34.75
CA GLY A 198 -0.73 11.61 34.62
C GLY A 198 0.56 12.18 34.05
N TRP A 199 1.45 11.35 33.53
CA TRP A 199 2.73 11.80 32.99
C TRP A 199 2.61 12.79 31.81
N THR A 200 1.49 12.81 31.12
CA THR A 200 1.17 13.77 30.03
C THR A 200 0.43 15.02 30.53
N MET A 201 0.20 15.15 31.84
CA MET A 201 -0.59 16.24 32.44
C MET A 201 0.28 17.29 33.13
N PRO A 202 -0.17 18.55 33.23
CA PRO A 202 0.44 19.54 34.09
C PRO A 202 0.54 19.07 35.57
N GLY A 203 1.58 19.51 36.28
CA GLY A 203 1.79 19.20 37.67
C GLY A 203 2.36 17.82 38.00
N PHE A 204 2.69 16.97 36.99
CA PHE A 204 3.37 15.70 37.20
C PHE A 204 4.83 15.94 37.65
N ASP A 205 5.29 15.22 38.68
CA ASP A 205 6.66 15.33 39.17
C ASP A 205 7.63 14.46 38.32
N ASP A 206 8.34 15.12 37.41
CA ASP A 206 9.33 14.54 36.53
C ASP A 206 10.81 14.80 36.97
N LYS A 207 11.05 15.17 38.24
CA LYS A 207 12.39 15.52 38.71
C LYS A 207 13.40 14.37 38.62
N SER A 208 12.92 13.15 38.74
CA SER A 208 13.74 11.93 38.64
C SER A 208 14.02 11.48 37.18
N TRP A 209 13.37 12.10 36.21
CA TRP A 209 13.54 11.77 34.80
C TRP A 209 14.92 12.27 34.30
N GLN A 210 15.44 11.55 33.30
CA GLN A 210 16.70 11.92 32.66
C GLN A 210 16.48 13.01 31.62
N SER A 211 17.46 13.89 31.41
CA SER A 211 17.42 14.86 30.30
C SER A 211 17.66 14.17 28.97
N ALA A 212 16.90 14.54 27.97
CA ALA A 212 17.12 14.11 26.59
C ALA A 212 18.46 14.64 26.06
N LYS A 213 19.01 13.94 25.08
CA LYS A 213 20.27 14.32 24.43
C LYS A 213 19.98 14.90 23.06
N VAL A 214 20.58 16.03 22.77
CA VAL A 214 20.62 16.58 21.40
C VAL A 214 21.61 15.74 20.59
N VAL A 215 21.13 15.27 19.45
CA VAL A 215 21.89 14.36 18.56
C VAL A 215 21.91 14.88 17.13
N PRO A 216 22.87 14.45 16.30
CA PRO A 216 22.88 14.82 14.88
C PRO A 216 21.61 14.43 14.17
N ALA A 217 21.19 15.24 13.21
CA ALA A 217 20.06 14.95 12.32
C ALA A 217 20.35 13.71 11.45
N PRO A 218 19.34 12.89 11.15
CA PRO A 218 19.42 11.91 10.08
C PRO A 218 19.68 12.59 8.73
N LYS A 219 20.19 11.85 7.74
CA LYS A 219 20.52 12.38 6.40
C LYS A 219 19.30 12.89 5.62
N GLY A 220 18.13 12.27 5.80
CA GLY A 220 16.92 12.58 5.04
C GLY A 220 16.40 13.99 5.31
N SER A 221 15.92 14.64 4.26
CA SER A 221 15.29 15.96 4.35
C SER A 221 13.90 15.90 4.96
N LEU A 222 13.57 16.82 5.86
CA LEU A 222 12.22 16.98 6.41
C LEU A 222 11.23 17.41 5.32
N ARG A 223 10.10 16.71 5.22
CA ARG A 223 9.01 17.03 4.30
C ARG A 223 7.66 16.89 4.97
N ALA A 224 6.71 17.74 4.59
CA ALA A 224 5.33 17.59 5.03
C ALA A 224 4.73 16.27 4.52
N TYR A 225 4.08 15.53 5.41
CA TYR A 225 3.26 14.39 5.01
C TYR A 225 1.90 14.87 4.51
N SER A 226 1.59 14.67 3.25
CA SER A 226 0.37 15.13 2.60
C SER A 226 -0.60 14.01 2.19
N ALA A 227 -0.22 12.76 2.38
CA ALA A 227 -1.10 11.63 2.14
C ALA A 227 -2.05 11.40 3.32
N PRO A 228 -3.15 10.63 3.15
CA PRO A 228 -4.07 10.37 4.24
C PRO A 228 -3.41 9.64 5.41
N PRO A 229 -3.69 10.04 6.67
CA PRO A 229 -3.18 9.34 7.83
C PRO A 229 -3.80 7.95 7.95
N ILE A 230 -3.14 7.06 8.68
CA ILE A 230 -3.77 5.80 9.10
C ILE A 230 -4.75 6.12 10.22
N THR A 231 -6.02 5.69 10.08
CA THR A 231 -7.07 5.88 11.07
C THR A 231 -7.83 4.59 11.36
N ALA A 232 -8.61 4.60 12.44
CA ALA A 232 -9.55 3.54 12.74
C ALA A 232 -10.80 3.67 11.86
N HIS A 233 -11.27 2.53 11.34
CA HIS A 233 -12.47 2.45 10.52
C HIS A 233 -13.49 1.50 11.15
N GLU A 234 -13.69 0.32 10.58
CA GLU A 234 -14.63 -0.66 11.08
C GLU A 234 -14.13 -1.33 12.37
N VAL A 235 -15.04 -1.62 13.29
CA VAL A 235 -14.73 -2.35 14.52
C VAL A 235 -15.51 -3.66 14.53
N PHE A 236 -14.79 -4.76 14.59
CA PHE A 236 -15.39 -6.10 14.62
C PHE A 236 -15.36 -6.69 16.02
N LYS A 237 -16.50 -7.27 16.42
CA LYS A 237 -16.63 -8.10 17.60
C LYS A 237 -16.55 -9.58 17.22
N PRO A 238 -16.08 -10.46 18.10
CA PRO A 238 -16.05 -11.89 17.81
C PRO A 238 -17.47 -12.45 17.65
N VAL A 239 -17.64 -13.31 16.65
CA VAL A 239 -18.90 -14.03 16.40
C VAL A 239 -18.95 -15.37 17.15
N LYS A 240 -17.79 -15.89 17.57
CA LYS A 240 -17.66 -17.15 18.27
C LYS A 240 -16.37 -17.20 19.08
N ILE A 241 -16.42 -17.95 20.21
CA ILE A 241 -15.22 -18.30 20.97
C ILE A 241 -15.20 -19.83 21.05
N VAL A 242 -14.03 -20.41 20.77
CA VAL A 242 -13.78 -21.85 20.91
C VAL A 242 -12.63 -22.10 21.89
N SER A 243 -12.59 -23.28 22.51
CA SER A 243 -11.50 -23.67 23.42
C SER A 243 -10.76 -24.87 22.81
N PRO A 244 -9.63 -24.63 22.12
CA PRO A 244 -8.85 -25.69 21.47
C PRO A 244 -8.08 -26.58 22.46
N GLY A 245 -7.94 -26.13 23.70
CA GLY A 245 -7.25 -26.85 24.77
C GLY A 245 -7.42 -26.19 26.14
N PRO A 246 -6.96 -26.83 27.23
CA PRO A 246 -7.06 -26.26 28.56
C PRO A 246 -6.36 -24.90 28.66
N GLY A 247 -7.08 -23.85 29.08
CA GLY A 247 -6.54 -22.49 29.23
C GLY A 247 -6.24 -21.77 27.92
N GLU A 248 -6.70 -22.31 26.79
CA GLU A 248 -6.57 -21.71 25.45
C GLU A 248 -7.95 -21.37 24.92
N TYR A 249 -8.10 -20.17 24.36
CA TYR A 249 -9.33 -19.67 23.77
C TYR A 249 -9.02 -19.01 22.43
N THR A 250 -9.83 -19.30 21.40
CA THR A 250 -9.75 -18.62 20.10
C THR A 250 -11.02 -17.83 19.85
N TYR A 251 -10.84 -16.53 19.69
CA TYR A 251 -11.88 -15.58 19.29
C TYR A 251 -11.93 -15.52 17.76
N ILE A 252 -13.09 -15.79 17.18
CA ILE A 252 -13.35 -15.85 15.74
C ILE A 252 -14.10 -14.59 15.33
N PHE A 253 -13.56 -13.85 14.37
CA PHE A 253 -14.15 -12.63 13.85
C PHE A 253 -14.78 -12.83 12.47
N PRO A 254 -15.76 -11.98 12.08
CA PRO A 254 -16.46 -12.17 10.80
C PRO A 254 -15.61 -11.80 9.58
N GLN A 255 -14.51 -11.05 9.77
CA GLN A 255 -13.69 -10.48 8.69
C GLN A 255 -12.19 -10.65 8.96
N ASN A 256 -11.42 -11.10 7.95
CA ASN A 256 -9.97 -10.95 7.91
C ASN A 256 -9.66 -9.50 7.52
N CYS A 257 -8.89 -8.78 8.32
CA CYS A 257 -8.51 -7.39 8.05
C CYS A 257 -7.22 -7.01 8.77
N SER A 258 -6.56 -5.94 8.29
CA SER A 258 -5.51 -5.27 9.05
C SER A 258 -6.11 -4.62 10.30
N ALA A 259 -5.68 -5.01 11.49
CA ALA A 259 -6.30 -4.54 12.72
C ALA A 259 -5.31 -4.30 13.86
N LEU A 260 -5.64 -3.34 14.70
CA LEU A 260 -5.16 -3.23 16.07
C LEU A 260 -6.13 -3.95 17.00
N LEU A 261 -5.61 -4.72 17.95
CA LEU A 261 -6.43 -5.34 18.98
C LEU A 261 -6.82 -4.30 20.02
N ARG A 262 -8.09 -4.27 20.39
CA ARG A 262 -8.63 -3.45 21.49
C ARG A 262 -9.38 -4.33 22.46
N PHE A 263 -9.10 -4.19 23.75
CA PHE A 263 -9.68 -5.07 24.75
C PHE A 263 -9.89 -4.38 26.10
N THR A 264 -10.80 -4.96 26.85
CA THR A 264 -10.99 -4.68 28.29
C THR A 264 -10.76 -5.96 29.05
N VAL A 265 -9.91 -5.89 30.09
CA VAL A 265 -9.61 -7.00 30.97
C VAL A 265 -9.96 -6.62 32.40
N GLU A 266 -10.26 -7.61 33.25
CA GLU A 266 -10.60 -7.37 34.66
C GLU A 266 -9.83 -8.33 35.58
N GLY A 267 -9.19 -7.79 36.61
CA GLY A 267 -8.57 -8.54 37.69
C GLY A 267 -7.14 -8.99 37.47
N ALA A 268 -6.60 -9.68 38.48
CA ALA A 268 -5.31 -10.38 38.50
C ALA A 268 -4.10 -9.53 38.06
N PRO A 269 -3.73 -8.42 38.75
CA PRO A 269 -2.54 -7.64 38.43
C PRO A 269 -1.27 -8.52 38.39
N GLY A 270 -0.39 -8.23 37.44
CA GLY A 270 0.86 -8.95 37.22
C GLY A 270 0.75 -10.29 36.47
N LYS A 271 -0.45 -10.79 36.19
CA LYS A 271 -0.63 -11.99 35.37
C LYS A 271 -0.66 -11.64 33.90
N ARG A 272 0.33 -12.10 33.15
CA ARG A 272 0.48 -11.83 31.71
C ARG A 272 -0.61 -12.53 30.91
N ILE A 273 -1.24 -11.79 29.99
CA ILE A 273 -2.17 -12.27 28.96
C ILE A 273 -1.45 -12.21 27.63
N ARG A 274 -1.55 -13.27 26.83
CA ARG A 274 -1.01 -13.31 25.48
C ARG A 274 -2.13 -13.40 24.45
N PHE A 275 -2.08 -12.49 23.47
CA PHE A 275 -2.96 -12.45 22.32
C PHE A 275 -2.16 -12.85 21.07
N LYS A 276 -2.60 -13.88 20.35
CA LYS A 276 -1.99 -14.36 19.11
C LYS A 276 -2.95 -14.11 17.92
N PRO A 277 -2.84 -13.01 17.19
CA PRO A 277 -3.62 -12.79 15.98
C PRO A 277 -3.14 -13.70 14.84
N SER A 278 -4.08 -14.20 14.01
CA SER A 278 -3.77 -15.09 12.89
C SER A 278 -4.86 -15.04 11.82
N GLU A 279 -4.49 -15.40 10.58
CA GLU A 279 -5.41 -15.53 9.45
C GLU A 279 -6.08 -16.92 9.39
N TYR A 280 -5.60 -17.89 10.16
CA TYR A 280 -6.19 -19.22 10.13
C TYR A 280 -6.03 -20.01 11.45
N VAL A 281 -6.81 -21.08 11.58
CA VAL A 281 -6.79 -22.02 12.69
C VAL A 281 -6.65 -23.44 12.16
N ASP A 282 -6.11 -24.34 13.00
CA ASP A 282 -6.12 -25.78 12.69
C ASP A 282 -7.50 -26.42 12.93
N SER A 283 -7.61 -27.71 12.69
CA SER A 283 -8.85 -28.48 12.85
C SER A 283 -9.41 -28.47 14.27
N THR A 284 -8.60 -28.15 15.30
CA THR A 284 -9.04 -28.01 16.70
C THR A 284 -9.54 -26.59 16.99
N GLY A 285 -9.36 -25.65 16.07
CA GLY A 285 -9.64 -24.25 16.27
C GLY A 285 -8.49 -23.47 16.93
N ARG A 286 -7.29 -24.07 17.08
CA ARG A 286 -6.10 -23.38 17.59
C ARG A 286 -5.50 -22.52 16.49
N VAL A 287 -5.19 -21.27 16.81
CA VAL A 287 -4.48 -20.38 15.89
C VAL A 287 -3.12 -20.94 15.53
N LYS A 288 -2.77 -20.84 14.27
CA LYS A 288 -1.46 -21.21 13.71
C LYS A 288 -0.85 -20.04 13.00
N PHE A 289 0.44 -19.92 13.14
CA PHE A 289 1.27 -19.09 12.31
C PHE A 289 2.11 -19.98 11.43
N THR A 290 2.04 -19.82 10.14
CA THR A 290 2.82 -20.65 9.24
C THR A 290 4.18 -20.06 8.95
N TYR A 291 4.35 -18.74 9.16
CA TYR A 291 5.57 -18.09 8.72
C TYR A 291 5.87 -16.81 9.49
N THR A 292 7.10 -16.66 9.92
CA THR A 292 7.67 -15.44 10.51
C THR A 292 8.79 -14.94 9.61
N TRP A 293 8.44 -14.39 8.45
CA TRP A 293 9.44 -13.86 7.53
C TRP A 293 10.29 -12.81 8.25
N GLY A 294 11.56 -13.15 8.45
CA GLY A 294 12.56 -12.21 8.86
C GLY A 294 12.65 -11.89 10.35
N THR A 295 11.70 -12.24 11.20
CA THR A 295 11.78 -11.92 12.64
C THR A 295 12.17 -13.10 13.53
N GLY A 296 12.01 -14.34 13.05
CA GLY A 296 12.21 -15.54 13.87
C GLY A 296 11.28 -15.62 15.09
N LYS A 297 10.38 -14.66 15.27
CA LYS A 297 9.40 -14.57 16.35
C LYS A 297 8.00 -14.66 15.77
N GLU A 298 7.16 -15.54 16.31
CA GLU A 298 5.71 -15.50 16.03
C GLU A 298 5.12 -14.16 16.47
N ILE A 299 4.06 -13.69 15.81
CA ILE A 299 3.37 -12.49 16.20
C ILE A 299 2.51 -12.77 17.44
N TRP A 300 2.77 -12.02 18.53
CA TRP A 300 1.88 -11.94 19.67
C TRP A 300 1.96 -10.58 20.34
N HIS A 301 0.92 -10.25 21.10
CA HIS A 301 0.88 -9.11 21.97
C HIS A 301 0.73 -9.63 23.41
N ASP A 302 1.63 -9.21 24.30
CA ASP A 302 1.52 -9.51 25.72
C ASP A 302 1.00 -8.27 26.48
N TYR A 303 0.02 -8.48 27.34
CA TYR A 303 -0.48 -7.45 28.24
C TYR A 303 -0.43 -7.93 29.68
N THR A 304 0.17 -7.13 30.56
CA THR A 304 0.22 -7.40 31.99
C THR A 304 -0.63 -6.34 32.72
N PRO A 305 -1.78 -6.72 33.32
CA PRO A 305 -2.61 -5.81 34.09
C PRO A 305 -1.84 -5.19 35.27
N GLY A 306 -2.04 -3.89 35.49
CA GLY A 306 -1.32 -3.12 36.53
C GLY A 306 -2.08 -2.97 37.86
N ARG A 307 -3.39 -3.05 37.84
CA ARG A 307 -4.24 -2.78 39.02
C ARG A 307 -5.44 -3.73 39.11
N PRO A 308 -6.07 -3.85 40.29
CA PRO A 308 -7.36 -4.51 40.41
C PRO A 308 -8.46 -3.74 39.65
N GLY A 309 -9.49 -4.47 39.18
CA GLY A 309 -10.62 -3.90 38.45
C GLY A 309 -10.46 -3.98 36.96
N LYS A 310 -11.19 -3.13 36.24
CA LYS A 310 -11.21 -3.09 34.77
C LYS A 310 -10.11 -2.20 34.24
N GLU A 311 -9.39 -2.69 33.26
CA GLU A 311 -8.40 -1.98 32.47
C GLU A 311 -8.74 -2.08 30.99
N TYR A 312 -8.61 -0.97 30.29
CA TYR A 312 -8.78 -0.87 28.84
C TYR A 312 -7.42 -0.65 28.20
N HIS A 313 -7.18 -1.35 27.09
CA HIS A 313 -5.98 -1.16 26.28
C HIS A 313 -6.27 -1.37 24.80
N GLN A 314 -5.54 -0.65 23.96
CA GLN A 314 -5.47 -0.86 22.52
C GLN A 314 -4.00 -0.95 22.12
N ILE A 315 -3.65 -1.94 21.30
CA ILE A 315 -2.33 -2.05 20.68
C ILE A 315 -2.03 -0.76 19.91
N LEU A 316 -0.81 -0.25 20.02
CA LEU A 316 -0.47 1.11 19.59
C LEU A 316 0.07 1.14 18.15
N PHE A 317 1.03 0.30 17.81
CA PHE A 317 1.83 0.45 16.60
C PHE A 317 1.84 -0.78 15.68
N CYS A 318 1.70 -1.99 16.23
CA CYS A 318 1.76 -3.22 15.46
C CYS A 318 0.36 -3.69 15.05
N TYR A 319 -0.16 -3.20 13.92
CA TYR A 319 -1.34 -3.80 13.29
C TYR A 319 -0.99 -5.17 12.69
N VAL A 320 -1.96 -6.07 12.61
CA VAL A 320 -1.78 -7.41 12.04
C VAL A 320 -3.00 -7.79 11.21
N GLY A 321 -2.78 -8.40 10.05
CA GLY A 321 -3.83 -9.07 9.29
C GLY A 321 -4.30 -10.31 10.02
N CYS A 322 -5.57 -10.36 10.44
CA CYS A 322 -6.11 -11.49 11.17
C CYS A 322 -7.63 -11.59 11.07
N GLN A 323 -8.12 -12.82 11.25
CA GLN A 323 -9.53 -13.18 11.47
C GLN A 323 -9.72 -13.90 12.80
N TYR A 324 -8.65 -14.38 13.39
CA TYR A 324 -8.64 -15.17 14.62
C TYR A 324 -7.67 -14.59 15.62
N VAL A 325 -8.05 -14.62 16.91
CA VAL A 325 -7.14 -14.23 17.99
C VAL A 325 -7.12 -15.33 19.05
N GLY A 326 -6.00 -16.02 19.16
CA GLY A 326 -5.75 -16.97 20.25
C GLY A 326 -5.42 -16.23 21.54
N VAL A 327 -5.99 -16.64 22.65
CA VAL A 327 -5.76 -16.03 23.98
C VAL A 327 -5.33 -17.10 24.96
N THR A 328 -4.22 -16.80 25.67
CA THR A 328 -3.75 -17.58 26.83
C THR A 328 -3.46 -16.65 28.01
N GLY A 329 -3.46 -17.21 29.23
CA GLY A 329 -3.22 -16.41 30.45
C GLY A 329 -4.44 -15.62 30.93
N ALA A 330 -5.59 -15.75 30.28
CA ALA A 330 -6.87 -15.17 30.67
C ALA A 330 -8.03 -16.08 30.30
N VAL A 331 -9.21 -15.80 30.83
CA VAL A 331 -10.46 -16.51 30.48
C VAL A 331 -11.47 -15.52 29.86
N PRO A 332 -12.32 -15.97 28.92
CA PRO A 332 -13.43 -15.14 28.46
C PRO A 332 -14.48 -14.95 29.59
N GLU A 333 -15.21 -13.84 29.53
CA GLU A 333 -16.30 -13.60 30.47
C GLU A 333 -17.34 -14.75 30.41
N GLY A 334 -17.79 -15.21 31.58
CA GLY A 334 -18.73 -16.29 31.73
C GLY A 334 -18.13 -17.72 31.70
N TYR A 335 -16.83 -17.86 31.49
CA TYR A 335 -16.13 -19.14 31.52
C TYR A 335 -15.63 -19.47 32.95
N ALA A 336 -15.52 -20.78 33.26
CA ALA A 336 -14.95 -21.21 34.55
C ALA A 336 -13.53 -20.73 34.74
N ASN A 337 -13.22 -20.17 35.92
CA ASN A 337 -11.92 -19.54 36.22
C ASN A 337 -11.35 -20.05 37.57
N PRO A 338 -11.04 -21.33 37.71
CA PRO A 338 -10.50 -21.88 38.95
C PRO A 338 -9.12 -21.32 39.31
N SER A 339 -8.34 -20.94 38.29
CA SER A 339 -6.99 -20.39 38.45
C SER A 339 -6.96 -18.89 38.73
N LYS A 340 -8.09 -18.25 38.89
CA LYS A 340 -8.23 -16.79 39.12
C LYS A 340 -7.39 -15.98 38.14
N LEU A 341 -7.48 -16.28 36.87
CA LEU A 341 -6.83 -15.54 35.77
C LEU A 341 -7.58 -14.23 35.49
N PRO A 342 -6.96 -13.27 34.81
CA PRO A 342 -7.69 -12.11 34.28
C PRO A 342 -8.88 -12.56 33.40
N VAL A 343 -9.95 -11.76 33.42
CA VAL A 343 -11.14 -12.01 32.64
C VAL A 343 -11.19 -11.04 31.47
N ILE A 344 -11.29 -11.56 30.24
CA ILE A 344 -11.50 -10.74 29.03
C ILE A 344 -12.98 -10.33 29.00
N LYS A 345 -13.24 -9.05 29.21
CA LYS A 345 -14.59 -8.45 29.17
C LYS A 345 -15.01 -8.09 27.75
N SER A 346 -14.06 -7.66 26.94
CA SER A 346 -14.23 -7.42 25.50
C SER A 346 -12.93 -7.65 24.76
N LEU A 347 -13.01 -8.09 23.52
CA LEU A 347 -11.91 -8.15 22.56
C LEU A 347 -12.46 -7.77 21.19
N GLU A 348 -11.84 -6.81 20.53
CA GLU A 348 -12.29 -6.24 19.27
C GLU A 348 -11.12 -6.12 18.30
N LEU A 349 -11.39 -6.27 17.01
CA LEU A 349 -10.50 -5.87 15.93
C LEU A 349 -10.88 -4.46 15.47
N VAL A 350 -9.96 -3.52 15.60
CA VAL A 350 -10.10 -2.17 15.06
C VAL A 350 -9.38 -2.13 13.72
N HIS A 351 -10.14 -2.24 12.63
CA HIS A 351 -9.57 -2.16 11.29
C HIS A 351 -8.91 -0.80 11.07
N THR A 352 -7.66 -0.82 10.62
CA THR A 352 -6.85 0.39 10.38
C THR A 352 -6.32 0.42 8.96
N ARG A 353 -6.46 1.57 8.31
CA ARG A 353 -5.92 1.84 6.97
C ARG A 353 -5.70 3.33 6.76
N ALA A 354 -5.01 3.69 5.66
CA ALA A 354 -4.98 5.07 5.18
C ALA A 354 -6.40 5.58 4.89
N ASP A 355 -6.73 6.77 5.37
CA ASP A 355 -8.07 7.37 5.30
C ASP A 355 -8.37 7.93 3.89
N CYS A 356 -8.18 7.08 2.87
CA CYS A 356 -8.52 7.42 1.50
C CYS A 356 -10.05 7.43 1.34
N PRO A 357 -10.63 8.52 0.81
CA PRO A 357 -12.07 8.60 0.60
C PRO A 357 -12.57 7.52 -0.38
N VAL A 358 -13.72 6.94 -0.07
CA VAL A 358 -14.40 6.02 -1.00
C VAL A 358 -14.81 6.80 -2.26
N ALA A 359 -14.40 6.35 -3.43
CA ALA A 359 -14.73 6.94 -4.71
C ALA A 359 -15.82 6.18 -5.47
N GLY A 360 -15.92 4.86 -5.28
CA GLY A 360 -16.83 4.04 -6.06
C GLY A 360 -17.67 3.06 -5.27
N THR A 361 -18.80 2.69 -5.86
CA THR A 361 -19.65 1.59 -5.41
C THR A 361 -20.04 0.73 -6.61
N PHE A 362 -20.16 -0.58 -6.40
CA PHE A 362 -20.59 -1.51 -7.45
C PHE A 362 -21.53 -2.57 -6.85
N SER A 363 -22.53 -2.94 -7.62
CA SER A 363 -23.37 -4.12 -7.37
C SER A 363 -23.96 -4.65 -8.68
N CYS A 364 -24.26 -5.94 -8.74
CA CYS A 364 -24.92 -6.56 -9.89
C CYS A 364 -25.87 -7.69 -9.45
N SER A 365 -26.60 -8.26 -10.39
CA SER A 365 -27.54 -9.35 -10.11
C SER A 365 -26.88 -10.70 -9.77
N SER A 366 -25.56 -10.81 -9.94
CA SER A 366 -24.81 -12.02 -9.59
C SER A 366 -24.26 -11.93 -8.15
N ASP A 367 -24.79 -12.73 -7.23
CA ASP A 367 -24.29 -12.80 -5.85
C ASP A 367 -22.81 -13.19 -5.80
N MET A 368 -22.38 -14.14 -6.63
CA MET A 368 -20.97 -14.56 -6.71
C MET A 368 -20.05 -13.39 -7.10
N GLN A 369 -20.44 -12.55 -8.07
CA GLN A 369 -19.66 -11.39 -8.49
C GLN A 369 -19.62 -10.31 -7.40
N ASN A 370 -20.74 -10.07 -6.71
CA ASN A 370 -20.78 -9.14 -5.58
C ASN A 370 -19.88 -9.61 -4.44
N ARG A 371 -19.84 -10.91 -4.15
CA ARG A 371 -18.94 -11.48 -3.13
C ARG A 371 -17.48 -11.43 -3.56
N ALA A 372 -17.18 -11.72 -4.83
CA ALA A 372 -15.83 -11.56 -5.37
C ALA A 372 -15.36 -10.10 -5.27
N HIS A 373 -16.22 -9.14 -5.63
CA HIS A 373 -15.93 -7.71 -5.44
C HIS A 373 -15.63 -7.38 -3.98
N SER A 374 -16.40 -7.95 -3.03
CA SER A 374 -16.16 -7.74 -1.60
C SER A 374 -14.82 -8.32 -1.12
N LEU A 375 -14.43 -9.51 -1.60
CA LEU A 375 -13.10 -10.09 -1.29
C LEU A 375 -11.98 -9.15 -1.72
N ILE A 376 -12.09 -8.60 -2.94
CA ILE A 376 -11.11 -7.67 -3.51
C ILE A 376 -11.06 -6.38 -2.67
N ASP A 377 -12.20 -5.79 -2.38
CA ASP A 377 -12.31 -4.54 -1.62
C ASP A 377 -11.69 -4.67 -0.22
N TRP A 378 -11.98 -5.76 0.50
CA TRP A 378 -11.40 -6.00 1.82
C TRP A 378 -9.89 -6.25 1.78
N SER A 379 -9.38 -6.88 0.72
CA SER A 379 -7.94 -7.04 0.54
C SER A 379 -7.25 -5.70 0.23
N ILE A 380 -7.85 -4.86 -0.61
CA ILE A 380 -7.38 -3.49 -0.87
C ILE A 380 -7.34 -2.69 0.44
N ARG A 381 -8.45 -2.64 1.19
CA ARG A 381 -8.55 -1.93 2.49
C ARG A 381 -7.47 -2.37 3.47
N SER A 382 -7.26 -3.68 3.58
CA SER A 382 -6.30 -4.26 4.54
C SER A 382 -4.85 -3.92 4.21
N ASN A 383 -4.56 -3.56 2.96
CA ASN A 383 -3.22 -3.29 2.47
C ASN A 383 -2.98 -1.80 2.12
N MET A 384 -3.95 -0.93 2.36
CA MET A 384 -3.79 0.53 2.26
C MET A 384 -3.15 1.06 3.54
N SER A 385 -1.81 0.97 3.63
CA SER A 385 -1.01 1.51 4.74
C SER A 385 -0.26 2.78 4.29
N TYR A 386 0.90 3.07 4.85
CA TYR A 386 1.78 4.12 4.35
C TYR A 386 2.33 3.84 2.95
N VAL A 387 2.28 2.60 2.52
CA VAL A 387 2.50 2.10 1.16
C VAL A 387 1.37 1.12 0.83
N ALA A 388 1.23 0.72 -0.42
CA ALA A 388 0.50 -0.48 -0.76
C ALA A 388 1.29 -1.67 -0.22
N THR A 389 0.84 -2.31 0.86
CA THR A 389 1.52 -3.50 1.38
C THR A 389 1.05 -4.74 0.64
N ASP A 390 1.94 -5.69 0.41
CA ASP A 390 1.62 -7.00 -0.16
C ASP A 390 0.63 -7.76 0.74
N CYS A 391 0.95 -7.81 2.03
CA CYS A 391 0.11 -8.43 3.05
C CYS A 391 0.20 -7.67 4.39
N PRO A 392 -0.88 -7.72 5.23
CA PRO A 392 -0.93 -6.91 6.44
C PRO A 392 -0.32 -7.58 7.67
N HIS A 393 0.35 -8.73 7.54
CA HIS A 393 0.82 -9.50 8.70
C HIS A 393 2.34 -9.76 8.70
N ARG A 394 2.88 -10.52 7.74
CA ARG A 394 4.26 -11.03 7.80
C ARG A 394 5.30 -10.19 7.06
N GLU A 395 4.91 -9.46 6.00
CA GLU A 395 5.84 -8.67 5.17
C GLU A 395 5.63 -7.17 5.32
N LYS A 396 4.41 -6.68 5.08
CA LYS A 396 4.06 -5.26 5.14
C LYS A 396 4.94 -4.39 4.25
N ASN A 397 5.38 -4.93 3.11
CA ASN A 397 6.32 -4.29 2.20
C ASN A 397 5.62 -3.62 1.02
N GLY A 398 6.26 -2.57 0.49
CA GLY A 398 5.84 -1.89 -0.72
C GLY A 398 6.40 -2.57 -1.98
N TRP A 399 5.99 -3.81 -2.27
CA TRP A 399 6.29 -4.47 -3.53
C TRP A 399 5.70 -3.68 -4.69
N GLN A 400 6.46 -3.48 -5.78
CA GLN A 400 6.15 -2.46 -6.79
C GLN A 400 5.13 -2.89 -7.84
N GLU A 401 4.99 -4.18 -8.14
CA GLU A 401 4.04 -4.69 -9.13
C GLU A 401 2.62 -4.24 -8.85
N GLN A 402 2.24 -4.24 -7.59
CA GLN A 402 0.90 -3.88 -7.16
C GLN A 402 0.55 -2.41 -7.34
N ASN A 403 1.55 -1.52 -7.42
CA ASN A 403 1.29 -0.08 -7.51
C ASN A 403 0.69 0.33 -8.85
N TRP A 404 1.12 -0.28 -9.97
CA TRP A 404 0.54 0.06 -11.27
C TRP A 404 -0.50 -0.96 -11.74
N HIS A 405 -0.22 -2.27 -11.61
CA HIS A 405 -1.14 -3.28 -12.14
C HIS A 405 -2.53 -3.17 -11.52
N MET A 406 -2.60 -2.83 -10.22
CA MET A 406 -3.86 -2.61 -9.50
C MET A 406 -4.36 -1.16 -9.50
N ALA A 407 -3.61 -0.21 -10.07
CA ALA A 407 -3.90 1.21 -9.94
C ALA A 407 -5.34 1.59 -10.34
N ARG A 408 -5.84 1.10 -11.47
CA ARG A 408 -7.21 1.39 -11.93
C ARG A 408 -8.27 0.76 -11.03
N ALA A 409 -8.06 -0.49 -10.61
CA ALA A 409 -8.98 -1.18 -9.71
C ALA A 409 -9.11 -0.41 -8.37
N ILE A 410 -7.99 -0.03 -7.77
CA ILE A 410 -7.96 0.76 -6.52
C ILE A 410 -8.58 2.14 -6.74
N SER A 411 -8.25 2.83 -7.84
CA SER A 411 -8.74 4.19 -8.13
C SER A 411 -10.23 4.26 -8.46
N TYR A 412 -10.86 3.18 -8.92
CA TYR A 412 -12.32 3.10 -8.99
C TYR A 412 -12.96 3.04 -7.60
N GLY A 413 -12.36 2.29 -6.66
CA GLY A 413 -12.90 2.13 -5.31
C GLY A 413 -12.63 3.32 -4.41
N TYR A 414 -11.47 3.97 -4.55
CA TYR A 414 -10.96 4.99 -3.63
C TYR A 414 -10.32 6.17 -4.33
N ASN A 415 -10.47 7.38 -3.78
CA ASN A 415 -9.66 8.53 -4.20
C ASN A 415 -8.26 8.40 -3.55
N VAL A 416 -7.32 7.94 -4.33
CA VAL A 416 -5.95 7.63 -3.87
C VAL A 416 -4.89 8.57 -4.45
N GLN A 417 -5.28 9.73 -4.99
CA GLN A 417 -4.33 10.66 -5.62
C GLN A 417 -3.17 11.02 -4.69
N SER A 418 -3.45 11.53 -3.49
CA SER A 418 -2.41 11.95 -2.55
C SER A 418 -1.62 10.78 -1.98
N TRP A 419 -2.24 9.61 -1.83
CA TRP A 419 -1.58 8.39 -1.41
C TRP A 419 -0.61 7.87 -2.49
N TYR A 420 -1.02 7.86 -3.76
CA TYR A 420 -0.13 7.51 -4.87
C TYR A 420 0.98 8.55 -5.10
N ASN A 421 0.73 9.84 -4.84
CA ASN A 421 1.78 10.87 -4.88
C ASN A 421 2.89 10.59 -3.85
N LYS A 422 2.54 10.07 -2.67
CA LYS A 422 3.52 9.63 -1.66
C LYS A 422 4.27 8.38 -2.14
N ILE A 423 3.57 7.37 -2.66
CA ILE A 423 4.18 6.13 -3.19
C ILE A 423 5.14 6.44 -4.34
N GLU A 424 4.73 7.31 -5.27
CA GLU A 424 5.57 7.77 -6.37
C GLU A 424 6.85 8.44 -5.86
N ARG A 425 6.75 9.25 -4.80
CA ARG A 425 7.91 9.86 -4.15
C ARG A 425 8.85 8.81 -3.57
N ASP A 426 8.33 7.81 -2.88
CA ASP A 426 9.13 6.73 -2.33
C ASP A 426 9.87 5.95 -3.42
N ILE A 427 9.22 5.71 -4.56
CA ILE A 427 9.85 5.05 -5.72
C ILE A 427 11.05 5.89 -6.22
N ARG A 428 10.85 7.20 -6.42
CA ARG A 428 11.94 8.11 -6.85
C ARG A 428 13.08 8.18 -5.84
N ASP A 429 12.76 8.26 -4.56
CA ASP A 429 13.76 8.34 -3.50
C ASP A 429 14.56 7.03 -3.39
N THR A 430 13.95 5.89 -3.74
CA THR A 430 14.58 4.56 -3.72
C THR A 430 15.38 4.25 -5.00
N GLN A 431 15.11 4.95 -6.10
CA GLN A 431 15.82 4.74 -7.37
C GLN A 431 17.34 4.90 -7.22
N LEU A 432 18.10 3.92 -7.72
CA LEU A 432 19.55 3.88 -7.63
C LEU A 432 20.23 4.88 -8.60
N PRO A 433 21.51 5.21 -8.38
CA PRO A 433 22.24 6.13 -9.25
C PRO A 433 22.34 5.71 -10.72
N ASP A 434 22.33 4.42 -11.02
CA ASP A 434 22.34 3.88 -12.39
C ASP A 434 20.96 3.83 -13.07
N GLY A 435 19.91 4.24 -12.36
CA GLY A 435 18.54 4.26 -12.85
C GLY A 435 17.69 3.03 -12.45
N HIS A 436 18.31 1.99 -11.90
CA HIS A 436 17.57 0.82 -11.41
C HIS A 436 16.56 1.21 -10.31
N VAL A 437 15.39 0.56 -10.34
CA VAL A 437 14.37 0.66 -9.31
C VAL A 437 14.17 -0.70 -8.68
N PRO A 438 14.50 -0.86 -7.39
CA PRO A 438 14.27 -2.11 -6.67
C PRO A 438 12.80 -2.53 -6.66
N THR A 439 12.56 -3.82 -6.49
CA THR A 439 11.19 -4.37 -6.43
C THR A 439 10.39 -3.92 -5.21
N ASN A 440 11.05 -3.36 -4.21
CA ASN A 440 10.42 -2.77 -3.01
C ASN A 440 10.78 -1.30 -2.87
N CYS A 441 9.81 -0.44 -2.62
CA CYS A 441 9.99 0.99 -2.34
C CYS A 441 9.05 1.46 -1.22
N PRO A 442 9.58 1.99 -0.09
CA PRO A 442 11.00 2.07 0.27
C PRO A 442 11.68 0.70 0.36
N ASN A 443 12.99 0.64 0.10
CA ASN A 443 13.70 -0.63 0.11
C ASN A 443 14.32 -0.93 1.48
N TYR A 444 13.61 -1.70 2.30
CA TYR A 444 14.07 -2.15 3.61
C TYR A 444 14.68 -3.56 3.61
N LEU A 445 14.86 -4.18 2.45
CA LEU A 445 15.37 -5.53 2.35
C LEU A 445 16.87 -5.59 2.65
N VAL A 446 17.25 -6.31 3.70
CA VAL A 446 18.65 -6.52 4.10
C VAL A 446 19.18 -7.81 3.51
N GLY A 447 20.43 -7.77 3.05
CA GLY A 447 21.10 -8.94 2.50
C GLY A 447 20.65 -9.38 1.11
N ILE A 448 19.74 -8.63 0.49
CA ILE A 448 19.38 -8.77 -0.91
C ILE A 448 20.17 -7.72 -1.70
N PRO A 449 21.08 -8.14 -2.59
CA PRO A 449 21.84 -7.18 -3.39
C PRO A 449 20.88 -6.28 -4.19
N PRO A 450 21.20 -4.99 -4.37
CA PRO A 450 20.40 -4.08 -5.20
C PRO A 450 20.19 -4.62 -6.63
N HIS A 451 21.19 -5.29 -7.19
CA HIS A 451 21.16 -6.01 -8.45
C HIS A 451 21.21 -7.51 -8.20
N GLY A 452 20.16 -8.05 -7.70
CA GLY A 452 20.05 -9.47 -7.35
C GLY A 452 18.75 -10.09 -7.84
N TYR A 453 18.65 -11.40 -7.71
CA TYR A 453 17.55 -12.20 -8.22
C TYR A 453 16.16 -11.57 -7.91
N TRP A 454 15.96 -11.11 -6.69
CA TRP A 454 14.68 -10.53 -6.23
C TRP A 454 14.45 -9.09 -6.67
N ASN A 455 15.50 -8.36 -7.05
CA ASN A 455 15.41 -6.96 -7.43
C ASN A 455 15.41 -6.74 -8.94
N GLU A 456 15.81 -7.73 -9.75
CA GLU A 456 15.84 -7.64 -11.19
C GLU A 456 14.54 -8.14 -11.82
N ALA A 457 13.48 -7.35 -11.69
CA ALA A 457 12.16 -7.63 -12.26
C ALA A 457 11.52 -6.38 -12.87
N ALA A 458 11.48 -6.35 -14.20
CA ALA A 458 10.94 -5.21 -14.94
C ALA A 458 9.44 -5.02 -14.67
N GLU A 459 8.71 -6.08 -14.41
CA GLU A 459 7.29 -6.09 -14.08
C GLU A 459 6.99 -5.32 -12.79
N TRP A 460 7.95 -5.27 -11.85
CA TRP A 460 7.91 -4.48 -10.61
C TRP A 460 8.39 -3.05 -10.85
N GLY A 461 9.61 -2.91 -11.36
CA GLY A 461 10.25 -1.60 -11.49
C GLY A 461 9.55 -0.66 -12.48
N ILE A 462 8.75 -1.19 -13.41
CA ILE A 462 7.99 -0.37 -14.37
C ILE A 462 6.98 0.56 -13.69
N SER A 463 6.61 0.30 -12.44
CA SER A 463 5.77 1.19 -11.65
C SER A 463 6.37 2.60 -11.51
N SER A 464 7.71 2.74 -11.57
CA SER A 464 8.38 4.04 -11.60
C SER A 464 8.02 4.89 -12.82
N VAL A 465 7.56 4.28 -13.90
CA VAL A 465 7.13 4.94 -15.15
C VAL A 465 5.61 5.06 -15.22
N LEU A 466 4.91 3.99 -14.85
CA LEU A 466 3.48 3.89 -15.11
C LEU A 466 2.61 4.49 -13.99
N VAL A 467 3.12 4.61 -12.75
CA VAL A 467 2.38 5.30 -11.65
C VAL A 467 2.30 6.81 -11.88
N PRO A 468 3.39 7.54 -12.21
CA PRO A 468 3.29 8.96 -12.57
C PRO A 468 2.37 9.22 -13.76
N TRP A 469 2.41 8.34 -14.77
CA TRP A 469 1.51 8.43 -15.93
C TRP A 469 0.05 8.20 -15.53
N HIS A 470 -0.22 7.22 -14.65
CA HIS A 470 -1.56 6.98 -14.10
C HIS A 470 -2.10 8.19 -13.32
N LEU A 471 -1.27 8.82 -12.49
CA LEU A 471 -1.63 10.04 -11.78
C LEU A 471 -2.02 11.17 -12.73
N TYR A 472 -1.29 11.32 -13.83
CA TYR A 472 -1.65 12.29 -14.87
C TYR A 472 -2.93 11.91 -15.60
N GLU A 473 -3.00 10.70 -16.15
CA GLU A 473 -4.15 10.22 -16.94
C GLU A 473 -5.44 10.21 -16.11
N TRP A 474 -5.40 9.68 -14.90
CA TRP A 474 -6.58 9.48 -14.07
C TRP A 474 -7.01 10.74 -13.31
N TYR A 475 -6.06 11.46 -12.72
CA TYR A 475 -6.34 12.62 -11.87
C TYR A 475 -6.04 13.98 -12.54
N GLY A 476 -5.40 13.98 -13.70
CA GLY A 476 -4.91 15.21 -14.33
C GLY A 476 -3.70 15.81 -13.61
N ASP A 477 -3.00 15.03 -12.79
CA ASP A 477 -1.88 15.50 -11.96
C ASP A 477 -0.60 15.67 -12.79
N ARG A 478 -0.54 16.76 -13.54
CA ARG A 478 0.64 17.11 -14.33
C ARG A 478 1.89 17.31 -13.45
N LYS A 479 1.72 17.80 -12.22
CA LYS A 479 2.84 18.06 -11.31
C LYS A 479 3.56 16.76 -10.92
N ALA A 480 2.81 15.68 -10.69
CA ALA A 480 3.39 14.37 -10.45
C ALA A 480 4.23 13.92 -11.65
N LEU A 481 3.70 14.06 -12.87
CA LEU A 481 4.41 13.71 -14.09
C LEU A 481 5.66 14.57 -14.31
N ASP A 482 5.55 15.90 -14.18
CA ASP A 482 6.69 16.84 -14.33
C ASP A 482 7.84 16.48 -13.35
N SER A 483 7.49 16.16 -12.10
CA SER A 483 8.49 15.86 -11.07
C SER A 483 9.12 14.47 -11.21
N SER A 484 8.49 13.55 -11.93
CA SER A 484 8.93 12.15 -12.08
C SER A 484 9.61 11.88 -13.43
N TYR A 485 9.50 12.80 -14.38
CA TYR A 485 9.91 12.57 -15.76
C TYR A 485 11.37 12.07 -15.90
N GLU A 486 12.32 12.71 -15.21
CA GLU A 486 13.72 12.28 -15.23
C GLU A 486 13.92 10.87 -14.59
N SER A 487 13.16 10.55 -13.55
CA SER A 487 13.19 9.22 -12.93
C SER A 487 12.63 8.15 -13.88
N MET A 488 11.53 8.46 -14.60
CA MET A 488 10.93 7.59 -15.61
C MET A 488 11.93 7.27 -16.73
N LYS A 489 12.59 8.30 -17.27
CA LYS A 489 13.63 8.16 -18.30
C LYS A 489 14.77 7.25 -17.83
N ARG A 490 15.33 7.57 -16.67
CA ARG A 490 16.46 6.81 -16.10
C ARG A 490 16.15 5.33 -15.95
N TYR A 491 14.91 4.97 -15.60
CA TYR A 491 14.54 3.55 -15.51
C TYR A 491 14.44 2.89 -16.88
N VAL A 492 13.82 3.54 -17.89
CA VAL A 492 13.76 3.00 -19.25
C VAL A 492 15.15 2.89 -19.87
N ASP A 493 16.03 3.84 -19.61
CA ASP A 493 17.42 3.83 -20.06
C ASP A 493 18.22 2.70 -19.38
N TYR A 494 18.00 2.47 -18.08
CA TYR A 494 18.57 1.31 -17.36
C TYR A 494 18.15 0.00 -18.01
N LEU A 495 16.87 -0.18 -18.31
CA LEU A 495 16.38 -1.37 -19.01
C LEU A 495 17.03 -1.49 -20.40
N SER A 496 17.17 -0.38 -21.13
CA SER A 496 17.81 -0.37 -22.44
C SER A 496 19.27 -0.82 -22.39
N LEU A 497 20.02 -0.40 -21.36
CA LEU A 497 21.41 -0.82 -21.13
C LEU A 497 21.51 -2.28 -20.68
N SER A 498 20.47 -2.80 -20.02
CA SER A 498 20.41 -4.18 -19.55
C SER A 498 20.03 -5.18 -20.66
N ALA A 499 19.47 -4.68 -21.78
CA ALA A 499 18.98 -5.52 -22.87
C ALA A 499 20.13 -6.23 -23.61
N LYS A 500 19.96 -7.51 -23.86
CA LYS A 500 20.85 -8.34 -24.70
C LYS A 500 20.09 -8.78 -25.96
N ASP A 501 20.64 -8.49 -27.12
CA ASP A 501 20.01 -8.80 -28.41
C ASP A 501 18.57 -8.25 -28.52
N GLY A 502 18.33 -7.05 -27.90
CA GLY A 502 17.04 -6.39 -27.88
C GLY A 502 16.01 -7.00 -26.90
N ILE A 503 16.43 -7.86 -25.97
CA ILE A 503 15.57 -8.58 -25.03
C ILE A 503 16.05 -8.34 -23.60
N ILE A 504 15.11 -8.03 -22.69
CA ILE A 504 15.37 -7.90 -21.25
C ILE A 504 15.37 -9.27 -20.59
N ASN A 505 16.33 -9.51 -19.72
CA ASN A 505 16.29 -10.64 -18.79
C ASN A 505 15.63 -10.22 -17.48
N SER A 506 14.70 -11.02 -16.96
CA SER A 506 14.03 -10.84 -15.69
C SER A 506 13.95 -12.18 -14.96
N ASN A 507 13.73 -12.14 -13.66
CA ASN A 507 13.78 -13.34 -12.83
C ASN A 507 12.41 -13.78 -12.30
N LEU A 508 11.42 -12.88 -12.19
CA LEU A 508 10.15 -13.18 -11.55
C LEU A 508 9.01 -13.44 -12.54
N GLY A 509 8.75 -12.53 -13.49
CA GLY A 509 7.74 -12.70 -14.54
C GLY A 509 6.32 -12.65 -14.00
N ASP A 510 5.45 -13.51 -14.52
CA ASP A 510 4.05 -13.64 -14.07
C ASP A 510 3.99 -14.47 -12.78
N TRP A 511 4.15 -13.79 -11.65
CA TRP A 511 4.23 -14.41 -10.33
C TRP A 511 2.94 -15.18 -10.01
N TYR A 512 3.08 -16.39 -9.50
CA TYR A 512 1.98 -17.31 -9.20
C TYR A 512 1.09 -17.66 -10.41
N ASP A 513 1.65 -17.79 -11.62
CA ASP A 513 0.92 -18.36 -12.76
C ASP A 513 0.43 -19.78 -12.40
N TYR A 514 -0.75 -20.16 -12.95
CA TYR A 514 -1.51 -21.27 -12.40
C TYR A 514 -1.67 -22.45 -13.36
N GLY A 515 -1.80 -23.67 -12.80
CA GLY A 515 -2.22 -24.87 -13.54
C GLY A 515 -1.09 -25.67 -14.19
N HIS A 516 0.17 -25.32 -13.95
CA HIS A 516 1.35 -26.02 -14.48
C HIS A 516 1.79 -27.25 -13.64
N GLY A 517 1.26 -27.40 -12.39
CA GLY A 517 1.61 -28.51 -11.50
C GLY A 517 3.03 -28.46 -10.92
N LYS A 518 3.72 -27.33 -11.03
CA LYS A 518 5.03 -27.08 -10.44
C LYS A 518 4.86 -26.22 -9.18
N GLY A 519 5.96 -26.00 -8.44
CA GLY A 519 5.94 -25.14 -7.27
C GLY A 519 5.58 -23.67 -7.59
N ASP A 520 5.06 -22.98 -6.58
CA ASP A 520 4.61 -21.59 -6.66
C ASP A 520 5.79 -20.61 -6.74
N GLY A 521 5.53 -19.43 -7.27
CA GLY A 521 6.47 -18.31 -7.32
C GLY A 521 6.70 -17.81 -8.75
N PRO A 522 7.95 -17.78 -9.25
CA PRO A 522 8.28 -17.24 -10.56
C PRO A 522 7.55 -17.96 -11.70
N SER A 523 7.25 -17.21 -12.76
CA SER A 523 6.51 -17.68 -13.94
C SER A 523 7.00 -19.01 -14.48
N GLN A 524 6.09 -19.92 -14.76
CA GLN A 524 6.34 -21.26 -15.33
C GLN A 524 5.78 -21.42 -16.74
N TRP A 525 4.65 -20.74 -17.03
CA TRP A 525 4.03 -20.78 -18.35
C TRP A 525 4.70 -19.84 -19.35
N THR A 526 5.00 -18.61 -18.92
CA THR A 526 5.47 -17.54 -19.80
C THR A 526 6.92 -17.18 -19.51
N PRO A 527 7.82 -17.17 -20.50
CA PRO A 527 9.20 -16.76 -20.27
C PRO A 527 9.29 -15.35 -19.65
N THR A 528 10.06 -15.22 -18.57
CA THR A 528 10.27 -13.94 -17.89
C THR A 528 10.88 -12.86 -18.79
N THR A 529 11.71 -13.28 -19.76
CA THR A 529 12.26 -12.39 -20.80
C THR A 529 11.18 -11.77 -21.69
N LEU A 530 10.08 -12.48 -21.94
CA LEU A 530 8.97 -12.00 -22.75
C LEU A 530 8.19 -10.92 -21.98
N THR A 531 7.80 -11.19 -20.75
CA THR A 531 7.04 -10.26 -19.91
C THR A 531 7.84 -9.00 -19.61
N ALA A 532 9.11 -9.13 -19.24
CA ALA A 532 10.00 -8.00 -19.01
C ALA A 532 10.21 -7.11 -20.24
N THR A 533 10.37 -7.72 -21.44
CA THR A 533 10.51 -6.97 -22.69
C THR A 533 9.21 -6.24 -23.05
N ALA A 534 8.06 -6.85 -22.77
CA ALA A 534 6.78 -6.17 -22.94
C ALA A 534 6.62 -4.98 -21.97
N MET A 535 7.06 -5.10 -20.69
CA MET A 535 7.08 -3.98 -19.75
C MET A 535 8.00 -2.85 -20.22
N TRP A 536 9.19 -3.19 -20.73
CA TRP A 536 10.10 -2.20 -21.30
C TRP A 536 9.46 -1.45 -22.48
N ALA A 537 8.78 -2.15 -23.39
CA ALA A 537 8.04 -1.52 -24.50
C ALA A 537 6.97 -0.54 -24.00
N MET A 538 6.19 -0.94 -23.00
CA MET A 538 5.19 -0.06 -22.38
C MET A 538 5.85 1.16 -21.74
N GLY A 539 6.98 0.97 -21.03
CA GLY A 539 7.75 2.05 -20.44
C GLY A 539 8.26 3.04 -21.49
N ALA A 540 8.87 2.56 -22.57
CA ALA A 540 9.37 3.40 -23.66
C ALA A 540 8.25 4.20 -24.33
N THR A 541 7.10 3.58 -24.59
CA THR A 541 5.90 4.24 -25.14
C THR A 541 5.37 5.31 -24.17
N THR A 542 5.35 5.03 -22.88
CA THR A 542 4.87 5.98 -21.86
C THR A 542 5.80 7.19 -21.75
N VAL A 543 7.13 6.97 -21.75
CA VAL A 543 8.11 8.07 -21.74
C VAL A 543 8.03 8.90 -23.02
N LEU A 544 7.78 8.28 -24.18
CA LEU A 544 7.52 9.00 -25.44
C LEU A 544 6.32 9.95 -25.27
N HIS A 545 5.18 9.46 -24.83
CA HIS A 545 3.99 10.29 -24.62
C HIS A 545 4.20 11.39 -23.58
N ALA A 546 4.95 11.09 -22.51
CA ALA A 546 5.32 12.09 -21.51
C ALA A 546 6.24 13.17 -22.12
N ALA A 547 7.22 12.78 -22.95
CA ALA A 547 8.11 13.70 -23.64
C ALA A 547 7.35 14.65 -24.58
N GLU A 548 6.44 14.10 -25.39
CA GLU A 548 5.56 14.89 -26.26
C GLU A 548 4.71 15.89 -25.48
N LEU A 549 4.07 15.44 -24.39
CA LEU A 549 3.26 16.28 -23.52
C LEU A 549 4.05 17.42 -22.85
N LEU A 550 5.28 17.12 -22.45
CA LEU A 550 6.18 18.05 -21.78
C LEU A 550 7.01 18.91 -22.74
N GLY A 551 6.88 18.69 -24.06
CA GLY A 551 7.60 19.43 -25.10
C GLY A 551 9.08 19.05 -25.20
N GLN A 552 9.47 17.88 -24.73
CA GLN A 552 10.85 17.34 -24.76
C GLN A 552 11.12 16.69 -26.12
N THR A 553 11.24 17.48 -27.18
CA THR A 553 11.29 17.00 -28.57
C THR A 553 12.46 16.04 -28.86
N ALA A 554 13.62 16.26 -28.26
CA ALA A 554 14.76 15.35 -28.40
C ALA A 554 14.48 13.97 -27.81
N ASP A 555 13.93 13.94 -26.61
CA ASP A 555 13.54 12.70 -25.94
C ASP A 555 12.42 11.99 -26.71
N ALA A 556 11.41 12.73 -27.17
CA ALA A 556 10.33 12.16 -28.00
C ALA A 556 10.88 11.43 -29.23
N PHE A 557 11.84 12.02 -29.93
CA PHE A 557 12.50 11.36 -31.07
C PHE A 557 13.28 10.10 -30.67
N ILE A 558 13.96 10.11 -29.53
CA ILE A 558 14.75 8.97 -29.04
C ILE A 558 13.81 7.81 -28.67
N TYR A 559 12.76 8.10 -27.89
CA TYR A 559 11.86 7.05 -27.38
C TYR A 559 10.90 6.54 -28.45
N ASP A 560 10.55 7.33 -29.47
CA ASP A 560 9.84 6.85 -30.66
C ASP A 560 10.63 5.76 -31.39
N ARG A 561 11.92 6.00 -31.61
CA ARG A 561 12.81 5.00 -32.21
C ARG A 561 13.04 3.80 -31.32
N LEU A 562 13.16 4.02 -30.02
CA LEU A 562 13.37 2.94 -29.06
C LEU A 562 12.17 1.99 -29.04
N GLN A 563 10.93 2.53 -28.92
CA GLN A 563 9.72 1.68 -28.88
C GLN A 563 9.52 0.90 -30.19
N ALA A 564 9.85 1.50 -31.35
CA ALA A 564 9.80 0.81 -32.64
C ALA A 564 10.80 -0.36 -32.70
N ARG A 565 12.04 -0.12 -32.25
CA ARG A 565 13.07 -1.16 -32.20
C ARG A 565 12.70 -2.29 -31.24
N ILE A 566 12.19 -1.99 -30.06
CA ILE A 566 11.74 -3.02 -29.10
C ILE A 566 10.66 -3.88 -29.74
N ARG A 567 9.72 -3.29 -30.46
CA ARG A 567 8.64 -4.01 -31.17
C ARG A 567 9.23 -4.96 -32.22
N GLU A 568 10.16 -4.52 -33.04
CA GLU A 568 10.83 -5.36 -34.05
C GLU A 568 11.57 -6.51 -33.43
N ASP A 569 12.37 -6.24 -32.36
CA ASP A 569 13.16 -7.27 -31.66
C ASP A 569 12.25 -8.28 -30.97
N PHE A 570 11.16 -7.83 -30.32
CA PHE A 570 10.13 -8.67 -29.72
C PHE A 570 9.46 -9.58 -30.77
N GLN A 571 9.01 -9.01 -31.89
CA GLN A 571 8.36 -9.78 -32.97
C GLN A 571 9.33 -10.82 -33.52
N ARG A 572 10.56 -10.46 -33.81
CA ARG A 572 11.59 -11.40 -34.31
C ARG A 572 11.84 -12.56 -33.33
N ARG A 573 11.79 -12.31 -32.03
CA ARG A 573 12.13 -13.30 -30.99
C ARG A 573 10.97 -14.17 -30.56
N PHE A 574 9.77 -13.60 -30.45
CA PHE A 574 8.65 -14.24 -29.76
C PHE A 574 7.41 -14.46 -30.66
N TYR A 575 7.24 -13.71 -31.73
CA TYR A 575 6.04 -13.79 -32.56
C TYR A 575 6.18 -14.81 -33.69
N ASP A 576 5.18 -15.72 -33.81
CA ASP A 576 5.04 -16.65 -34.92
C ASP A 576 4.01 -16.13 -35.94
N PRO A 577 4.43 -15.61 -37.11
CA PRO A 577 3.51 -15.04 -38.09
C PRO A 577 2.62 -16.08 -38.80
N VAL A 578 2.98 -17.37 -38.74
CA VAL A 578 2.17 -18.46 -39.31
C VAL A 578 1.05 -18.86 -38.36
N ARG A 579 1.38 -19.03 -37.09
CA ARG A 579 0.41 -19.40 -36.06
C ARG A 579 -0.40 -18.21 -35.56
N LYS A 580 0.03 -16.97 -35.83
CA LYS A 580 -0.56 -15.74 -35.33
C LYS A 580 -0.63 -15.75 -33.81
N SER A 581 0.50 -16.04 -33.17
CA SER A 581 0.59 -16.18 -31.70
C SER A 581 2.01 -15.88 -31.24
N VAL A 582 2.13 -15.43 -30.02
CA VAL A 582 3.43 -15.25 -29.36
C VAL A 582 3.92 -16.64 -28.91
N LEU A 583 5.18 -16.94 -29.17
CA LEU A 583 5.78 -18.22 -28.79
C LEU A 583 5.75 -18.42 -27.28
N ASN A 584 5.13 -19.52 -26.87
CA ASN A 584 5.00 -19.92 -25.48
C ASN A 584 4.95 -21.45 -25.36
N HIS A 585 5.33 -21.99 -24.23
CA HIS A 585 5.30 -23.40 -23.91
C HIS A 585 4.11 -23.71 -23.00
N GLY A 586 3.08 -24.36 -23.53
CA GLY A 586 1.89 -24.75 -22.78
C GLY A 586 0.75 -23.75 -22.95
N SER A 587 0.50 -22.84 -22.01
CA SER A 587 -0.53 -21.81 -22.12
C SER A 587 0.00 -20.51 -22.74
N CYS A 588 -0.79 -19.89 -23.61
CA CYS A 588 -0.45 -18.62 -24.26
C CYS A 588 -1.25 -17.42 -23.72
N GLN A 589 -2.02 -17.59 -22.66
CA GLN A 589 -2.91 -16.54 -22.12
C GLN A 589 -2.14 -15.29 -21.74
N ALA A 590 -1.13 -15.40 -20.88
CA ALA A 590 -0.30 -14.28 -20.45
C ALA A 590 0.49 -13.66 -21.60
N ALA A 591 1.23 -14.48 -22.36
CA ALA A 591 2.12 -14.04 -23.43
C ALA A 591 1.40 -13.24 -24.52
N ASN A 592 0.28 -13.77 -25.04
CA ASN A 592 -0.51 -13.09 -26.07
C ASN A 592 -1.21 -11.83 -25.53
N SER A 593 -1.73 -11.90 -24.31
CA SER A 593 -2.45 -10.77 -23.72
C SER A 593 -1.53 -9.56 -23.43
N VAL A 594 -0.36 -9.80 -22.84
CA VAL A 594 0.60 -8.71 -22.58
C VAL A 594 1.13 -8.12 -23.89
N ALA A 595 1.40 -8.97 -24.91
CA ALA A 595 1.86 -8.51 -26.22
C ALA A 595 0.81 -7.65 -26.95
N LEU A 596 -0.49 -8.02 -26.86
CA LEU A 596 -1.60 -7.21 -27.37
C LEU A 596 -1.69 -5.85 -26.67
N CYS A 597 -1.67 -5.83 -25.34
CA CYS A 597 -1.77 -4.61 -24.54
C CYS A 597 -0.55 -3.68 -24.70
N ALA A 598 0.64 -4.25 -24.86
CA ALA A 598 1.87 -3.50 -25.08
C ALA A 598 2.06 -3.01 -26.55
N GLY A 599 1.12 -3.28 -27.45
CA GLY A 599 1.20 -2.86 -28.85
C GLY A 599 2.31 -3.55 -29.65
N LEU A 600 2.69 -4.78 -29.28
CA LEU A 600 3.81 -5.51 -29.86
C LEU A 600 3.39 -6.43 -31.02
N ILE A 601 2.08 -6.61 -31.23
CA ILE A 601 1.51 -7.44 -32.29
C ILE A 601 1.23 -6.57 -33.53
N PRO A 602 1.55 -7.06 -34.76
CA PRO A 602 1.11 -6.38 -35.99
C PRO A 602 -0.40 -6.11 -35.99
N GLU A 603 -0.81 -4.93 -36.44
CA GLU A 603 -2.23 -4.49 -36.33
C GLU A 603 -3.19 -5.44 -37.06
N GLU A 604 -2.78 -5.95 -38.21
CA GLU A 604 -3.53 -6.91 -39.01
C GLU A 604 -3.73 -8.26 -38.31
N ASP A 605 -2.87 -8.60 -37.37
CA ASP A 605 -2.87 -9.90 -36.69
C ASP A 605 -3.50 -9.88 -35.31
N ARG A 606 -3.81 -8.68 -34.76
CA ARG A 606 -4.35 -8.51 -33.38
C ARG A 606 -5.59 -9.39 -33.13
N LYS A 607 -6.52 -9.44 -34.08
CA LYS A 607 -7.73 -10.28 -33.96
C LYS A 607 -7.41 -11.77 -33.89
N ALA A 608 -6.44 -12.24 -34.69
CA ALA A 608 -6.03 -13.62 -34.70
C ALA A 608 -5.31 -14.02 -33.40
N VAL A 609 -4.44 -13.14 -32.90
CA VAL A 609 -3.75 -13.36 -31.59
C VAL A 609 -4.76 -13.37 -30.44
N LEU A 610 -5.74 -12.48 -30.42
CA LEU A 610 -6.81 -12.53 -29.44
C LEU A 610 -7.63 -13.83 -29.54
N GLN A 611 -7.90 -14.31 -30.76
CA GLN A 611 -8.58 -15.59 -30.94
C GLN A 611 -7.74 -16.75 -30.39
N ALA A 612 -6.42 -16.71 -30.53
CA ALA A 612 -5.53 -17.70 -29.90
C ALA A 612 -5.65 -17.74 -28.38
N VAL A 613 -5.80 -16.56 -27.70
CA VAL A 613 -6.10 -16.49 -26.26
C VAL A 613 -7.41 -17.18 -25.93
N VAL A 614 -8.46 -16.91 -26.73
CA VAL A 614 -9.80 -17.50 -26.54
C VAL A 614 -9.77 -19.03 -26.73
N GLU A 615 -9.05 -19.52 -27.75
CA GLU A 615 -8.92 -20.97 -28.00
C GLU A 615 -8.11 -21.65 -26.87
N ASP A 616 -7.11 -20.96 -26.35
CA ASP A 616 -6.34 -21.48 -25.20
C ASP A 616 -7.24 -21.60 -23.95
N LEU A 617 -8.00 -20.57 -23.64
CA LEU A 617 -8.96 -20.60 -22.55
C LEU A 617 -10.00 -21.73 -22.72
N LYS A 618 -10.49 -21.98 -23.93
CA LYS A 618 -11.39 -23.11 -24.21
C LYS A 618 -10.71 -24.46 -23.96
N ARG A 619 -9.45 -24.63 -24.35
CA ARG A 619 -8.68 -25.88 -24.09
C ARG A 619 -8.51 -26.14 -22.59
N HIS A 620 -8.45 -25.08 -21.78
CA HIS A 620 -8.37 -25.15 -20.33
C HIS A 620 -9.75 -25.06 -19.65
N ASP A 621 -10.85 -25.31 -20.36
CA ASP A 621 -12.21 -25.17 -19.84
C ASP A 621 -12.46 -23.81 -19.19
N TYR A 622 -12.00 -22.73 -19.84
CA TYR A 622 -12.02 -21.35 -19.34
C TYR A 622 -11.30 -21.15 -18.00
N GLN A 623 -10.40 -22.05 -17.61
CA GLN A 623 -9.48 -21.83 -16.52
C GLN A 623 -8.41 -20.83 -16.93
N GLN A 624 -8.26 -19.74 -16.17
CA GLN A 624 -7.14 -18.84 -16.38
C GLN A 624 -5.84 -19.50 -15.87
N THR A 625 -4.76 -19.26 -16.60
CA THR A 625 -3.41 -19.73 -16.25
C THR A 625 -2.48 -18.59 -15.88
N VAL A 626 -2.97 -17.36 -15.93
CA VAL A 626 -2.22 -16.16 -15.58
C VAL A 626 -2.03 -16.07 -14.07
N GLY A 627 -0.88 -15.55 -13.66
CA GLY A 627 -0.58 -15.18 -12.29
C GLY A 627 -1.11 -13.79 -11.94
N GLU A 628 -0.64 -13.28 -10.82
CA GLU A 628 -1.09 -11.99 -10.28
C GLU A 628 -0.59 -10.79 -11.10
N VAL A 629 0.50 -10.94 -11.87
CA VAL A 629 1.08 -9.86 -12.66
C VAL A 629 0.42 -9.73 -14.04
N MET A 630 0.10 -10.84 -14.69
CA MET A 630 -0.43 -10.84 -16.06
C MET A 630 -1.95 -10.89 -16.14
N GLN A 631 -2.66 -11.09 -15.04
CA GLN A 631 -4.13 -11.14 -15.03
C GLN A 631 -4.76 -9.84 -15.59
N VAL A 632 -4.21 -8.69 -15.27
CA VAL A 632 -4.71 -7.39 -15.76
C VAL A 632 -4.69 -7.32 -17.29
N PHE A 633 -3.65 -7.89 -17.92
CA PHE A 633 -3.53 -7.91 -19.37
C PHE A 633 -4.51 -8.87 -20.02
N LEU A 634 -4.76 -10.03 -19.40
CA LEU A 634 -5.79 -10.95 -19.86
C LEU A 634 -7.18 -10.29 -19.86
N ILE A 635 -7.51 -9.59 -18.78
CA ILE A 635 -8.78 -8.86 -18.66
C ILE A 635 -8.88 -7.78 -19.74
N ARG A 636 -7.86 -6.92 -19.86
CA ARG A 636 -7.87 -5.81 -20.82
C ARG A 636 -7.88 -6.30 -22.26
N ALA A 637 -7.04 -7.28 -22.64
CA ALA A 637 -7.00 -7.82 -24.00
C ALA A 637 -8.37 -8.39 -24.44
N LEU A 638 -9.02 -9.15 -23.57
CA LEU A 638 -10.34 -9.72 -23.86
C LEU A 638 -11.42 -8.63 -23.90
N ALA A 639 -11.45 -7.72 -22.93
CA ALA A 639 -12.47 -6.69 -22.85
C ALA A 639 -12.35 -5.66 -23.99
N GLU A 640 -11.15 -5.13 -24.25
CA GLU A 640 -10.89 -4.19 -25.34
C GLU A 640 -11.08 -4.83 -26.72
N GLY A 641 -10.81 -6.13 -26.82
CA GLY A 641 -11.07 -6.92 -28.01
C GLY A 641 -12.53 -7.37 -28.19
N GLY A 642 -13.46 -6.87 -27.35
CA GLY A 642 -14.90 -7.16 -27.44
C GLY A 642 -15.26 -8.61 -27.04
N ARG A 643 -14.47 -9.24 -26.19
CA ARG A 643 -14.65 -10.63 -25.75
C ARG A 643 -15.03 -10.73 -24.25
N SER A 644 -15.82 -9.80 -23.74
CA SER A 644 -16.39 -9.89 -22.39
C SER A 644 -17.25 -11.15 -22.19
N ASP A 645 -17.78 -11.73 -23.29
CA ASP A 645 -18.42 -13.05 -23.24
C ASP A 645 -17.50 -14.14 -22.65
N VAL A 646 -16.22 -14.05 -22.94
CA VAL A 646 -15.20 -14.97 -22.40
C VAL A 646 -14.89 -14.64 -20.93
N LEU A 647 -14.78 -13.35 -20.58
CA LEU A 647 -14.56 -12.94 -19.18
C LEU A 647 -15.71 -13.40 -18.27
N HIS A 648 -16.97 -13.28 -18.72
CA HIS A 648 -18.12 -13.82 -17.99
C HIS A 648 -17.99 -15.33 -17.74
N LYS A 649 -17.47 -16.09 -18.69
CA LYS A 649 -17.22 -17.53 -18.50
C LYS A 649 -16.11 -17.81 -17.52
N ILE A 650 -14.97 -17.12 -17.63
CA ILE A 650 -13.84 -17.25 -16.68
C ILE A 650 -14.34 -16.99 -15.25
N TYR A 651 -15.03 -15.85 -15.06
CA TYR A 651 -15.40 -15.39 -13.72
C TYR A 651 -16.72 -15.93 -13.19
N SER A 652 -17.41 -16.78 -13.93
CA SER A 652 -18.52 -17.59 -13.42
C SER A 652 -18.07 -18.97 -12.90
N ARG A 653 -16.79 -19.33 -13.05
CA ARG A 653 -16.25 -20.60 -12.55
C ARG A 653 -16.27 -20.65 -11.03
N GLU A 654 -16.48 -21.85 -10.50
CA GLU A 654 -16.46 -22.11 -9.06
C GLU A 654 -15.46 -23.20 -8.66
N ASN A 655 -14.67 -23.70 -9.63
CA ASN A 655 -13.62 -24.67 -9.38
C ASN A 655 -12.37 -24.01 -8.81
N GLN A 656 -11.45 -24.79 -8.26
CA GLN A 656 -10.15 -24.31 -7.79
C GLN A 656 -9.48 -23.44 -8.85
N GLY A 657 -8.80 -22.37 -8.44
CA GLY A 657 -8.22 -21.39 -9.34
C GLY A 657 -9.22 -20.35 -9.84
N SER A 658 -10.28 -20.05 -9.11
CA SER A 658 -11.29 -19.05 -9.46
C SER A 658 -11.80 -18.29 -8.24
N TYR A 659 -12.39 -17.10 -8.46
CA TYR A 659 -13.05 -16.34 -7.39
C TYR A 659 -14.23 -17.09 -6.78
N GLY A 660 -15.01 -17.81 -7.59
CA GLY A 660 -16.11 -18.62 -7.11
C GLY A 660 -15.66 -19.72 -6.13
N TYR A 661 -14.47 -20.30 -6.34
CA TYR A 661 -13.87 -21.22 -5.38
C TYR A 661 -13.55 -20.53 -4.04
N MET A 662 -12.92 -19.36 -4.09
CA MET A 662 -12.60 -18.57 -2.88
C MET A 662 -13.85 -18.21 -2.08
N VAL A 663 -14.91 -17.78 -2.79
CA VAL A 663 -16.22 -17.49 -2.21
C VAL A 663 -16.82 -18.71 -1.53
N ARG A 664 -16.76 -19.91 -2.15
CA ARG A 664 -17.27 -21.14 -1.58
C ARG A 664 -16.45 -21.63 -0.37
N GLN A 665 -15.15 -21.32 -0.33
CA GLN A 665 -14.33 -21.60 0.85
C GLN A 665 -14.66 -20.67 2.03
N GLY A 666 -15.54 -19.68 1.86
CA GLY A 666 -15.92 -18.74 2.91
C GLY A 666 -14.82 -17.71 3.22
N LEU A 667 -13.90 -17.48 2.28
CA LEU A 667 -12.89 -16.44 2.43
C LEU A 667 -13.55 -15.06 2.50
N THR A 668 -12.93 -14.16 3.26
CA THR A 668 -13.39 -12.77 3.43
C THR A 668 -12.43 -11.76 2.82
N THR A 669 -11.28 -12.24 2.32
CA THR A 669 -10.23 -11.52 1.60
C THR A 669 -9.66 -12.43 0.52
N LEU A 670 -8.91 -11.88 -0.44
CA LEU A 670 -8.20 -12.67 -1.45
C LEU A 670 -6.94 -13.32 -0.85
N PRO A 671 -6.63 -14.57 -1.22
CA PRO A 671 -5.34 -15.17 -0.93
C PRO A 671 -4.28 -14.69 -1.94
N GLU A 672 -3.03 -14.99 -1.62
CA GLU A 672 -1.85 -14.62 -2.40
C GLU A 672 -1.74 -15.37 -3.74
N SER A 673 -2.23 -16.60 -3.84
CA SER A 673 -2.24 -17.39 -5.08
C SER A 673 -3.59 -18.06 -5.34
N TRP A 674 -3.83 -18.48 -6.59
CA TRP A 674 -5.10 -19.08 -7.02
C TRP A 674 -5.48 -20.36 -6.28
N ASP A 675 -4.52 -21.07 -5.77
CA ASP A 675 -4.71 -22.33 -5.06
C ASP A 675 -4.31 -22.26 -3.57
N ALA A 676 -3.99 -21.08 -3.07
CA ALA A 676 -3.66 -20.86 -1.68
C ALA A 676 -4.80 -21.37 -0.78
N LYS A 677 -4.38 -22.05 0.28
CA LYS A 677 -5.27 -22.58 1.31
C LYS A 677 -4.79 -22.09 2.67
N PRO A 678 -5.71 -21.89 3.61
CA PRO A 678 -5.33 -21.60 4.98
C PRO A 678 -4.32 -22.64 5.49
N GLY A 679 -3.17 -22.16 5.97
CA GLY A 679 -2.14 -23.03 6.53
C GLY A 679 -1.05 -23.53 5.59
N THR A 680 -1.06 -23.13 4.33
CA THR A 680 0.00 -23.51 3.36
C THR A 680 1.20 -22.59 3.33
N GLY A 681 1.22 -21.52 4.13
CA GLY A 681 2.30 -20.53 4.15
C GLY A 681 1.97 -19.25 3.39
N ASN A 682 1.03 -19.28 2.46
CA ASN A 682 0.61 -18.12 1.70
C ASN A 682 -0.25 -17.19 2.54
N SER A 683 -0.19 -15.89 2.25
CA SER A 683 -1.10 -14.91 2.83
C SER A 683 -2.55 -15.20 2.40
N MET A 684 -3.47 -15.03 3.35
CA MET A 684 -4.91 -15.06 3.08
C MET A 684 -5.51 -13.66 2.94
N ASN A 685 -4.66 -12.62 2.85
CA ASN A 685 -5.06 -11.23 2.70
C ASN A 685 -4.08 -10.48 1.80
N HIS A 686 -4.22 -10.69 0.49
CA HIS A 686 -3.34 -10.19 -0.56
C HIS A 686 -4.20 -9.69 -1.72
N PHE A 687 -3.94 -8.49 -2.27
CA PHE A 687 -4.89 -7.90 -3.21
C PHE A 687 -4.52 -8.02 -4.69
N MET A 688 -3.35 -8.56 -5.03
CA MET A 688 -2.88 -8.61 -6.41
C MET A 688 -3.77 -9.42 -7.38
N LEU A 689 -4.50 -10.39 -6.89
CA LEU A 689 -5.52 -11.08 -7.70
C LEU A 689 -6.81 -10.26 -7.87
N GLY A 690 -6.82 -8.97 -7.54
CA GLY A 690 -8.02 -8.12 -7.49
C GLY A 690 -8.38 -7.36 -8.78
N HIS A 691 -7.71 -7.62 -9.91
CA HIS A 691 -7.91 -6.90 -11.15
C HIS A 691 -9.35 -6.96 -11.71
N LEU A 692 -10.13 -7.95 -11.29
CA LEU A 692 -11.55 -8.07 -11.64
C LEU A 692 -12.36 -6.82 -11.25
N MET A 693 -11.96 -6.08 -10.23
CA MET A 693 -12.63 -4.83 -9.83
C MET A 693 -12.61 -3.79 -10.96
N GLU A 694 -11.51 -3.65 -11.71
CA GLU A 694 -11.46 -2.78 -12.90
C GLU A 694 -12.53 -3.18 -13.92
N TRP A 695 -12.68 -4.48 -14.21
CA TRP A 695 -13.68 -4.98 -15.15
C TRP A 695 -15.12 -4.72 -14.69
N HIS A 696 -15.39 -4.83 -13.40
CA HIS A 696 -16.71 -4.53 -12.83
C HIS A 696 -17.15 -3.09 -13.15
N TYR A 697 -16.30 -2.10 -12.89
CA TYR A 697 -16.62 -0.70 -13.14
C TYR A 697 -16.54 -0.34 -14.63
N ALA A 698 -15.44 -0.72 -15.28
CA ALA A 698 -15.14 -0.29 -16.63
C ALA A 698 -16.05 -0.95 -17.69
N TYR A 699 -16.40 -2.23 -17.49
CA TYR A 699 -17.08 -3.01 -18.52
C TYR A 699 -18.45 -3.50 -18.07
N VAL A 700 -18.60 -4.10 -16.91
CA VAL A 700 -19.92 -4.54 -16.44
C VAL A 700 -20.83 -3.34 -16.24
N ALA A 701 -20.42 -2.33 -15.49
CA ALA A 701 -21.13 -1.07 -15.35
C ALA A 701 -20.95 -0.16 -16.57
N GLY A 702 -19.79 -0.25 -17.24
CA GLY A 702 -19.48 0.45 -18.48
C GLY A 702 -18.91 1.85 -18.32
N ILE A 703 -18.38 2.24 -17.16
CA ILE A 703 -17.83 3.59 -16.91
C ILE A 703 -16.35 3.60 -17.27
N ARG A 704 -15.98 4.18 -18.41
CA ARG A 704 -14.60 4.24 -18.91
C ARG A 704 -14.20 5.65 -19.33
N GLN A 705 -12.95 6.03 -19.07
CA GLN A 705 -12.34 7.19 -19.69
C GLN A 705 -12.05 6.87 -21.16
N GLN A 706 -12.34 7.79 -22.09
CA GLN A 706 -11.98 7.59 -23.49
C GLN A 706 -10.45 7.67 -23.70
N PRO A 707 -9.89 6.93 -24.66
CA PRO A 707 -8.47 7.06 -25.01
C PRO A 707 -8.07 8.53 -25.27
N GLY A 708 -6.92 8.94 -24.74
CA GLY A 708 -6.41 10.33 -24.84
C GLY A 708 -7.14 11.35 -23.97
N SER A 709 -8.12 10.93 -23.15
CA SER A 709 -8.71 11.80 -22.14
C SER A 709 -7.84 11.82 -20.87
N THR A 710 -7.88 12.95 -20.16
CA THR A 710 -7.20 13.15 -18.90
C THR A 710 -8.18 13.69 -17.87
N GLY A 711 -8.13 13.16 -16.63
CA GLY A 711 -8.97 13.63 -15.52
C GLY A 711 -10.47 13.49 -15.80
N TRP A 712 -10.86 12.47 -16.58
CA TRP A 712 -12.26 12.11 -16.86
C TRP A 712 -13.06 13.17 -17.63
N ARG A 713 -12.39 13.96 -18.49
CA ARG A 713 -13.03 15.00 -19.30
C ARG A 713 -13.82 14.42 -20.47
N LYS A 714 -13.41 13.23 -20.98
CA LYS A 714 -14.14 12.50 -22.03
C LYS A 714 -14.39 11.08 -21.58
N VAL A 715 -15.64 10.66 -21.56
CA VAL A 715 -16.08 9.40 -20.96
C VAL A 715 -16.90 8.59 -21.94
N LEU A 716 -16.71 7.29 -21.90
CA LEU A 716 -17.51 6.28 -22.59
C LEU A 716 -18.34 5.51 -21.56
N ILE A 717 -19.66 5.53 -21.73
CA ILE A 717 -20.59 4.70 -20.98
C ILE A 717 -21.05 3.56 -21.89
N ALA A 718 -20.45 2.38 -21.70
CA ALA A 718 -20.67 1.23 -22.59
C ALA A 718 -20.70 -0.07 -21.77
N PRO A 719 -21.85 -0.41 -21.17
CA PRO A 719 -22.00 -1.63 -20.39
C PRO A 719 -21.96 -2.88 -21.27
N GLU A 720 -21.39 -3.93 -20.73
CA GLU A 720 -21.27 -5.27 -21.34
C GLU A 720 -21.94 -6.30 -20.42
N PRO A 721 -23.29 -6.38 -20.48
CA PRO A 721 -24.09 -7.07 -19.45
C PRO A 721 -23.85 -8.58 -19.38
N GLY A 722 -23.51 -9.22 -20.52
CA GLY A 722 -23.41 -10.70 -20.56
C GLY A 722 -24.66 -11.38 -20.04
N PRO A 723 -24.53 -12.38 -19.15
CA PRO A 723 -25.65 -13.12 -18.59
C PRO A 723 -26.31 -12.44 -17.37
N MET A 724 -25.84 -11.26 -16.94
CA MET A 724 -26.39 -10.55 -15.77
C MET A 724 -27.69 -9.82 -16.10
N ASP A 725 -28.65 -9.82 -15.18
CA ASP A 725 -29.93 -9.11 -15.35
C ASP A 725 -29.81 -7.61 -15.05
N SER A 726 -28.86 -7.20 -14.20
CA SER A 726 -28.67 -5.80 -13.83
C SER A 726 -27.28 -5.54 -13.24
N ALA A 727 -26.84 -4.29 -13.34
CA ALA A 727 -25.75 -3.76 -12.51
C ALA A 727 -25.95 -2.28 -12.20
N SER A 728 -25.32 -1.84 -11.12
CA SER A 728 -25.31 -0.45 -10.68
C SER A 728 -23.91 -0.11 -10.21
N ALA A 729 -23.40 1.05 -10.63
CA ALA A 729 -22.15 1.59 -10.14
C ALA A 729 -22.21 3.12 -9.98
N SER A 730 -21.47 3.63 -9.02
CA SER A 730 -21.14 5.04 -8.94
C SER A 730 -19.62 5.21 -8.87
N PHE A 731 -19.14 6.33 -9.40
CA PHE A 731 -17.72 6.65 -9.36
C PHE A 731 -17.53 8.17 -9.22
N GLU A 732 -16.84 8.59 -8.18
CA GLU A 732 -16.45 9.99 -7.93
C GLU A 732 -15.07 10.23 -8.57
N SER A 733 -15.07 10.85 -9.73
CA SER A 733 -13.87 11.18 -10.48
C SER A 733 -13.40 12.61 -10.20
N PRO A 734 -12.21 13.02 -10.65
CA PRO A 734 -11.79 14.44 -10.61
C PRO A 734 -12.74 15.39 -11.34
N ALA A 735 -13.49 14.90 -12.33
CA ALA A 735 -14.48 15.69 -13.07
C ALA A 735 -15.88 15.67 -12.43
N GLY A 736 -16.08 14.93 -11.33
CA GLY A 736 -17.33 14.78 -10.61
C GLY A 736 -17.89 13.37 -10.65
N LYS A 737 -19.10 13.21 -10.13
CA LYS A 737 -19.72 11.90 -9.90
C LYS A 737 -20.43 11.37 -11.13
N PHE A 738 -20.05 10.15 -11.53
CA PHE A 738 -20.79 9.33 -12.50
C PHE A 738 -21.67 8.33 -11.77
N THR A 739 -22.85 8.08 -12.29
CA THR A 739 -23.68 6.94 -11.89
C THR A 739 -24.21 6.23 -13.12
N VAL A 740 -24.15 4.91 -13.11
CA VAL A 740 -24.71 4.05 -14.14
C VAL A 740 -25.52 2.96 -13.47
N GLN A 741 -26.75 2.81 -13.91
CA GLN A 741 -27.59 1.68 -13.51
C GLN A 741 -28.28 1.14 -14.76
N TRP A 742 -28.16 -0.15 -14.99
CA TRP A 742 -28.83 -0.80 -16.09
C TRP A 742 -29.55 -2.08 -15.65
N LYS A 743 -30.55 -2.43 -16.40
CA LYS A 743 -31.30 -3.69 -16.30
C LYS A 743 -31.63 -4.24 -17.66
N GLN A 744 -31.64 -5.57 -17.78
CA GLN A 744 -32.13 -6.24 -18.97
C GLN A 744 -33.16 -7.32 -18.61
N HIS A 745 -34.14 -7.44 -19.42
CA HIS A 745 -35.14 -8.50 -19.35
C HIS A 745 -35.53 -8.97 -20.76
N LYS A 746 -35.25 -10.24 -21.05
CA LYS A 746 -35.40 -10.79 -22.40
C LYS A 746 -34.58 -9.98 -23.42
N LYS A 747 -35.26 -9.32 -24.37
CA LYS A 747 -34.63 -8.45 -25.38
C LYS A 747 -34.61 -6.96 -25.02
N ASN A 748 -35.18 -6.57 -23.90
CA ASN A 748 -35.25 -5.18 -23.51
C ASN A 748 -34.07 -4.84 -22.58
N PHE A 749 -33.37 -3.77 -22.93
CA PHE A 749 -32.31 -3.19 -22.11
C PHE A 749 -32.63 -1.74 -21.76
N GLU A 750 -32.48 -1.35 -20.51
CA GLU A 750 -32.69 0.01 -20.03
C GLU A 750 -31.53 0.45 -19.20
N MET A 751 -30.97 1.63 -19.46
CA MET A 751 -29.84 2.20 -18.73
C MET A 751 -30.12 3.63 -18.30
N SER A 752 -29.96 3.93 -17.03
CA SER A 752 -30.00 5.28 -16.47
C SER A 752 -28.58 5.72 -16.13
N VAL A 753 -28.19 6.89 -16.58
CA VAL A 753 -26.83 7.44 -16.44
C VAL A 753 -26.92 8.86 -15.91
N SER A 754 -26.01 9.24 -14.99
CA SER A 754 -25.79 10.62 -14.59
C SER A 754 -24.36 11.04 -14.93
N ILE A 755 -24.23 12.16 -15.63
CA ILE A 755 -22.96 12.74 -16.11
C ILE A 755 -22.73 14.08 -15.41
N PRO A 756 -21.55 14.34 -14.83
CA PRO A 756 -21.23 15.63 -14.23
C PRO A 756 -21.08 16.74 -15.27
N GLN A 757 -21.12 18.00 -14.82
CA GLN A 757 -20.93 19.18 -15.67
C GLN A 757 -19.52 19.23 -16.27
N GLY A 758 -19.40 19.67 -17.52
CA GLY A 758 -18.12 19.87 -18.19
C GLY A 758 -17.44 18.60 -18.70
N VAL A 759 -18.18 17.49 -18.74
CA VAL A 759 -17.72 16.20 -19.30
C VAL A 759 -18.35 15.94 -20.65
N GLU A 760 -17.55 15.58 -21.64
CA GLU A 760 -18.00 15.04 -22.93
C GLU A 760 -18.25 13.53 -22.75
N ALA A 761 -19.49 13.10 -22.91
CA ALA A 761 -19.84 11.70 -22.68
C ALA A 761 -20.57 11.07 -23.85
N LEU A 762 -20.18 9.85 -24.21
CA LEU A 762 -20.79 9.03 -25.24
C LEU A 762 -21.32 7.74 -24.60
N ALA A 763 -22.59 7.44 -24.77
CA ALA A 763 -23.13 6.12 -24.47
C ALA A 763 -23.11 5.22 -25.69
N VAL A 764 -22.71 3.96 -25.50
CA VAL A 764 -22.81 2.90 -26.48
C VAL A 764 -23.65 1.78 -25.88
N MET A 765 -24.85 1.60 -26.44
CA MET A 765 -25.78 0.57 -25.96
C MET A 765 -25.31 -0.82 -26.40
N PRO A 766 -25.68 -1.89 -25.70
CA PRO A 766 -25.23 -3.25 -26.05
C PRO A 766 -25.66 -3.73 -27.47
N ASN A 767 -26.66 -3.10 -28.07
CA ASN A 767 -27.05 -3.34 -29.47
C ASN A 767 -26.22 -2.53 -30.50
N GLY A 768 -25.28 -1.70 -30.02
CA GLY A 768 -24.39 -0.85 -30.82
C GLY A 768 -24.87 0.57 -31.09
N GLU A 769 -26.09 0.96 -30.65
CA GLU A 769 -26.58 2.34 -30.77
C GLU A 769 -25.72 3.30 -29.95
N LYS A 770 -25.46 4.50 -30.51
CA LYS A 770 -24.61 5.53 -29.89
C LYS A 770 -25.41 6.77 -29.58
N HIS A 771 -25.24 7.31 -28.39
CA HIS A 771 -25.92 8.50 -27.92
C HIS A 771 -24.91 9.46 -27.25
N ALA A 772 -24.82 10.69 -27.72
CA ALA A 772 -24.13 11.74 -27.01
C ALA A 772 -24.94 12.08 -25.74
N LEU A 773 -24.27 12.15 -24.58
CA LEU A 773 -24.90 12.44 -23.30
C LEU A 773 -24.57 13.88 -22.85
N ASN A 774 -25.60 14.61 -22.46
CA ASN A 774 -25.43 15.88 -21.78
C ASN A 774 -25.24 15.68 -20.26
N ALA A 775 -24.72 16.70 -19.58
CA ALA A 775 -24.68 16.73 -18.13
C ALA A 775 -26.07 16.55 -17.51
N GLY A 776 -26.15 15.87 -16.38
CA GLY A 776 -27.41 15.50 -15.72
C GLY A 776 -27.79 14.05 -15.97
N SER A 777 -29.02 13.69 -15.68
CA SER A 777 -29.51 12.32 -15.74
C SER A 777 -30.27 12.04 -17.06
N THR A 778 -29.95 10.92 -17.68
CA THR A 778 -30.56 10.44 -18.93
C THR A 778 -30.90 8.96 -18.77
N THR A 779 -32.06 8.55 -19.30
CA THR A 779 -32.45 7.14 -19.41
C THR A 779 -32.54 6.74 -20.89
N LEU A 780 -31.85 5.69 -21.25
CA LEU A 780 -31.79 5.11 -22.60
C LEU A 780 -32.40 3.72 -22.60
N LYS A 781 -33.03 3.35 -23.73
CA LYS A 781 -33.62 2.03 -23.92
C LYS A 781 -33.16 1.45 -25.26
N ALA A 782 -32.94 0.16 -25.29
CA ALA A 782 -32.55 -0.56 -26.50
C ALA A 782 -33.24 -1.93 -26.56
N VAL A 783 -33.42 -2.42 -27.77
CA VAL A 783 -33.82 -3.81 -28.01
C VAL A 783 -32.60 -4.61 -28.42
N MET A 784 -32.30 -5.65 -27.66
CA MET A 784 -31.18 -6.56 -27.91
C MET A 784 -31.49 -7.46 -29.11
N ARG A 785 -30.51 -7.73 -29.94
CA ARG A 785 -30.62 -8.57 -31.14
C ARG A 785 -30.73 -10.04 -30.81
#